data_1c05aa3d7dec6c4d2bb96e8909ac34e4
#
_entry.id   1c05aa3d7dec6c4d2bb96e8909ac34e4
#
_cell.length_a   1.000
_cell.length_b   1.000
_cell.length_c   1.000
_cell.angle_alpha   90.00
_cell.angle_beta   90.00
_cell.angle_gamma   90.00
#
_symmetry.space_group_name_H-M   'P 1'
#
loop_
_entity.id
_entity.type
_entity.pdbx_description
1 polymer ?
#
loop_
_entity_poly.entity_id
_entity_poly.type
_entity_poly.pdbx_seq_one_letter_code
_entity_poly.pdbx_strand_id
1 'polypeptide(L)'
;MRNAFPKRALIIACFLPVALCLSSLFLNAQSQPNAQTKQRQLGAQEPLRTASASRIERPPKLDGTLDDPAWQHATPISKFLQREPFEGQPPTEKTEVRILYDRHQVYFGITCFDSDPKRIVATELRRDVSQELDDYLEIIIDSAHDRRNAYVFQINPLGTQRDALITEEQRTDTSTGDGDPGWDGVWTSEARITKEGWTATIAIPFSTLNFMQSRDVIWGINFKRFIRRKNEEDLWSGWRRTYGAARISQAGELHGISEIGSGRLFIVKPYGLIGFSHFPSNTAGTGFTPGTSALYTGGVDVKLGLRSNLVANFTANTDFADADVDTQKFNLTPYKLFFPEKRQFFLENAGVFNFPLGGDSSDLLFFSRQIGIDPITGEEVPINGGTKITGSLGNFELGVMDVDTRSSGPNSYANYAVARVKRSLWGGSYIGVMGIDKRSGNPFDSFNQTSGADTRLVFYKNLVVNGYATQTRTPGFSSGQTDVGAGFNYQTNWLEVFAQHRKVGPNFNPEVGFLERTDCICNYLDVTFKPRPKLRGVRELNFEGFIFHAPDTRHVLQTQEWQNTFRIEFNNGSYSDDDIVDVFTQRLITPFNIYKNVFLPVGEYHWTRHQLTYGSPQDRRLMVSFFERFGTYYNGHLNEARVRATYRANERLSFNFAEQWNRFRLGIVTGPAGAVLPGTASDFSVVFGSFQTNYSFSRFLTLSTLVQMDTANNQAASANIRLRWNYRPDSDLYVIYTAGQRFASLVAANPPQFYENRFAIKFTYSRRP
;
A
#
# COMPACT_ATOMS: atom_id res chain seq x y z
N MET A 1 -3.71 -48.83 -21.71
CA MET A 1 -2.68 -49.08 -20.69
C MET A 1 -2.41 -47.75 -19.99
N ARG A 2 -2.90 -47.61 -18.76
CA ARG A 2 -2.77 -46.40 -17.95
C ARG A 2 -1.45 -46.45 -17.19
N ASN A 3 -0.47 -45.62 -17.53
CA ASN A 3 0.72 -45.42 -16.72
C ASN A 3 0.42 -44.34 -15.68
N ALA A 4 0.13 -44.77 -14.46
CA ALA A 4 0.07 -43.90 -13.28
C ALA A 4 1.51 -43.68 -12.80
N PHE A 5 2.06 -42.50 -13.00
CA PHE A 5 3.28 -42.06 -12.33
C PHE A 5 3.01 -41.91 -10.81
N PRO A 6 3.86 -42.40 -9.95
CA PRO A 6 3.62 -42.33 -8.51
C PRO A 6 3.79 -40.89 -8.01
N LYS A 7 2.73 -40.35 -7.49
CA LYS A 7 2.64 -38.96 -6.89
C LYS A 7 3.68 -38.67 -5.78
N ARG A 8 4.38 -39.69 -5.26
CA ARG A 8 5.41 -39.55 -4.23
C ARG A 8 6.81 -39.16 -4.77
N ALA A 9 7.10 -39.43 -6.05
CA ALA A 9 8.41 -39.11 -6.62
C ALA A 9 8.60 -37.62 -6.96
N LEU A 10 7.52 -36.86 -7.17
CA LEU A 10 7.58 -35.45 -7.55
C LEU A 10 7.89 -34.55 -6.34
N ILE A 11 7.46 -34.94 -5.14
CA ILE A 11 7.72 -34.16 -3.89
C ILE A 11 9.23 -34.20 -3.54
N ILE A 12 9.90 -35.30 -3.84
CA ILE A 12 11.33 -35.47 -3.56
C ILE A 12 12.20 -34.72 -4.58
N ALA A 13 11.74 -34.58 -5.82
CA ALA A 13 12.51 -33.91 -6.88
C ALA A 13 12.56 -32.36 -6.72
N CYS A 14 11.56 -31.75 -6.12
CA CYS A 14 11.54 -30.29 -5.90
C CYS A 14 12.38 -29.83 -4.69
N PHE A 15 12.59 -30.71 -3.70
CA PHE A 15 13.41 -30.39 -2.52
C PHE A 15 14.88 -30.88 -2.65
N LEU A 16 15.17 -31.69 -3.63
CA LEU A 16 16.54 -32.23 -3.82
C LEU A 16 17.60 -31.15 -4.11
N PRO A 17 17.35 -30.11 -4.94
CA PRO A 17 18.32 -29.04 -5.14
C PRO A 17 18.57 -28.19 -3.89
N VAL A 18 17.52 -27.93 -3.10
CA VAL A 18 17.63 -27.16 -1.84
C VAL A 18 18.35 -27.96 -0.76
N ALA A 19 18.06 -29.26 -0.67
CA ALA A 19 18.75 -30.17 0.27
C ALA A 19 20.21 -30.42 -0.12
N LEU A 20 20.55 -30.51 -1.41
CA LEU A 20 21.93 -30.64 -1.90
C LEU A 20 22.75 -29.36 -1.72
N CYS A 21 22.14 -28.16 -1.89
CA CYS A 21 22.80 -26.90 -1.55
C CYS A 21 23.00 -26.75 -0.04
N LEU A 22 22.05 -27.16 0.78
CA LEU A 22 22.21 -27.16 2.24
C LEU A 22 23.27 -28.15 2.73
N SER A 23 23.36 -29.34 2.16
CA SER A 23 24.36 -30.34 2.56
C SER A 23 25.79 -29.92 2.17
N SER A 24 25.98 -29.27 1.03
CA SER A 24 27.31 -28.76 0.63
C SER A 24 27.78 -27.57 1.44
N LEU A 25 26.84 -26.75 1.98
CA LEU A 25 27.14 -25.64 2.88
C LEU A 25 27.49 -26.11 4.32
N PHE A 26 26.90 -27.21 4.78
CA PHE A 26 27.21 -27.79 6.10
C PHE A 26 28.57 -28.49 6.12
N LEU A 27 29.03 -29.09 5.01
CA LEU A 27 30.34 -29.75 4.94
C LEU A 27 31.54 -28.79 4.92
N ASN A 28 31.35 -27.52 4.49
CA ASN A 28 32.39 -26.51 4.51
C ASN A 28 32.45 -25.68 5.81
N ALA A 29 31.52 -25.85 6.74
CA ALA A 29 31.47 -25.10 8.00
C ALA A 29 32.30 -25.75 9.14
N GLN A 30 32.86 -26.96 8.93
CA GLN A 30 33.57 -27.68 9.99
C GLN A 30 35.09 -27.46 10.04
N SER A 31 35.66 -26.61 9.21
CA SER A 31 37.10 -26.36 9.19
C SER A 31 37.48 -24.87 9.32
N GLN A 32 37.12 -24.25 10.44
CA GLN A 32 37.80 -23.03 10.90
C GLN A 32 37.88 -23.03 12.46
N PRO A 33 39.06 -23.07 13.05
CA PRO A 33 39.23 -22.86 14.47
C PRO A 33 39.27 -21.35 14.75
N ASN A 34 38.43 -20.87 15.68
CA ASN A 34 38.33 -19.54 16.30
C ASN A 34 37.01 -18.78 16.07
N ALA A 35 35.87 -19.46 16.27
CA ALA A 35 34.57 -18.80 16.33
C ALA A 35 34.11 -18.42 17.75
N GLN A 36 34.90 -18.71 18.80
CA GLN A 36 34.41 -18.53 20.19
C GLN A 36 34.48 -17.10 20.72
N THR A 37 35.16 -16.17 20.07
CA THR A 37 35.30 -14.78 20.56
C THR A 37 34.23 -13.84 19.97
N LYS A 38 33.54 -14.21 18.86
CA LYS A 38 32.48 -13.40 18.26
C LYS A 38 31.06 -13.70 18.74
N GLN A 39 30.82 -14.85 19.35
CA GLN A 39 29.48 -15.22 19.83
C GLN A 39 29.04 -14.50 21.14
N ARG A 40 29.93 -13.86 21.86
CA ARG A 40 29.58 -13.14 23.09
C ARG A 40 29.03 -11.73 22.89
N GLN A 41 29.07 -11.16 21.68
CA GLN A 41 28.52 -9.82 21.39
C GLN A 41 27.11 -9.81 20.78
N LEU A 42 26.53 -10.95 20.43
CA LEU A 42 25.20 -11.06 19.81
C LEU A 42 24.02 -11.01 20.79
N GLY A 43 24.28 -10.92 22.09
CA GLY A 43 23.23 -10.94 23.13
C GLY A 43 23.10 -9.66 23.97
N ALA A 44 23.98 -8.68 23.81
CA ALA A 44 23.83 -7.41 24.51
C ALA A 44 22.76 -6.57 23.81
N GLN A 45 21.65 -6.27 24.48
CA GLN A 45 20.74 -5.21 24.06
C GLN A 45 21.58 -3.94 23.88
N GLU A 46 21.59 -3.38 22.66
CA GLU A 46 22.19 -2.07 22.46
C GLU A 46 21.49 -1.06 23.38
N PRO A 47 22.25 -0.21 24.07
CA PRO A 47 21.64 0.82 24.89
C PRO A 47 20.74 1.69 24.01
N LEU A 48 19.54 1.97 24.52
CA LEU A 48 18.58 2.82 23.86
C LEU A 48 19.23 4.17 23.54
N ARG A 49 19.18 4.59 22.28
CA ARG A 49 19.76 5.88 21.89
C ARG A 49 18.92 7.02 22.43
N THR A 50 19.55 8.06 22.91
CA THR A 50 18.87 9.24 23.44
C THR A 50 19.28 10.48 22.68
N ALA A 51 18.34 11.35 22.45
CA ALA A 51 18.49 12.68 21.88
C ALA A 51 17.85 13.71 22.81
N SER A 52 18.27 14.99 22.71
CA SER A 52 17.68 16.09 23.45
C SER A 52 17.29 17.23 22.54
N ALA A 53 16.13 17.82 22.79
CA ALA A 53 15.69 19.06 22.18
C ALA A 53 16.08 20.27 23.05
N SER A 54 16.51 21.37 22.43
CA SER A 54 16.85 22.61 23.11
C SER A 54 15.74 23.64 22.93
N ARG A 55 15.34 24.29 24.03
CA ARG A 55 14.30 25.34 24.01
C ARG A 55 14.86 26.64 23.46
N ILE A 56 14.03 27.31 22.64
CA ILE A 56 14.31 28.63 22.09
C ILE A 56 13.16 29.58 22.36
N GLU A 57 13.43 30.87 22.39
CA GLU A 57 12.41 31.92 22.57
C GLU A 57 11.88 32.46 21.24
N ARG A 58 12.69 32.43 20.20
CA ARG A 58 12.34 32.89 18.86
C ARG A 58 12.50 31.79 17.84
N PRO A 59 11.53 31.61 16.92
CA PRO A 59 11.65 30.64 15.85
C PRO A 59 12.93 30.86 15.03
N PRO A 60 13.66 29.81 14.65
CA PRO A 60 14.79 29.91 13.75
C PRO A 60 14.29 30.24 12.34
N LYS A 61 15.13 30.80 11.52
CA LYS A 61 14.82 31.02 10.11
C LYS A 61 14.69 29.68 9.39
N LEU A 62 13.58 29.50 8.66
CA LEU A 62 13.28 28.31 7.88
C LEU A 62 13.54 28.58 6.39
N ASP A 63 14.78 28.60 5.97
CA ASP A 63 15.18 28.87 4.57
C ASP A 63 16.02 27.76 3.95
N GLY A 64 16.08 26.61 4.61
CA GLY A 64 16.85 25.46 4.17
C GLY A 64 18.35 25.55 4.53
N THR A 65 18.79 26.60 5.24
CA THR A 65 20.16 26.71 5.77
C THR A 65 20.18 26.63 7.30
N LEU A 66 21.32 26.31 7.87
CA LEU A 66 21.51 26.32 9.33
C LEU A 66 22.38 27.51 9.79
N ASP A 67 22.33 28.61 9.05
CA ASP A 67 23.12 29.82 9.35
C ASP A 67 22.55 30.62 10.54
N ASP A 68 21.29 30.40 10.90
CA ASP A 68 20.68 31.05 12.05
C ASP A 68 21.39 30.61 13.35
N PRO A 69 21.84 31.57 14.20
CA PRO A 69 22.54 31.26 15.45
C PRO A 69 21.76 30.34 16.40
N ALA A 70 20.42 30.30 16.30
CA ALA A 70 19.60 29.42 17.12
C ALA A 70 20.01 27.95 17.00
N TRP A 71 20.45 27.50 15.81
CA TRP A 71 20.88 26.13 15.61
C TRP A 71 22.14 25.71 16.38
N GLN A 72 22.92 26.70 16.84
CA GLN A 72 24.10 26.43 17.68
C GLN A 72 23.76 25.97 19.10
N HIS A 73 22.54 26.28 19.56
CA HIS A 73 22.07 25.82 20.87
C HIS A 73 21.71 24.34 20.92
N ALA A 74 21.53 23.69 19.77
CA ALA A 74 21.20 22.27 19.70
C ALA A 74 22.43 21.39 19.50
N THR A 75 22.56 20.35 20.33
CA THR A 75 23.58 19.33 20.14
C THR A 75 23.28 18.50 18.89
N PRO A 76 24.22 18.37 17.94
CA PRO A 76 23.99 17.56 16.75
C PRO A 76 23.89 16.09 17.08
N ILE A 77 22.83 15.48 16.60
CA ILE A 77 22.63 14.03 16.59
C ILE A 77 23.36 13.48 15.38
N SER A 78 24.27 12.56 15.61
CA SER A 78 25.06 11.87 14.59
C SER A 78 25.15 10.38 14.97
N LYS A 79 26.13 9.65 14.47
CA LYS A 79 26.33 8.21 14.75
C LYS A 79 25.27 7.32 14.12
N PHE A 80 24.85 7.65 12.90
CA PHE A 80 24.07 6.74 12.09
C PHE A 80 24.86 5.47 11.76
N LEU A 81 24.17 4.38 11.48
CA LEU A 81 24.75 3.12 11.02
C LEU A 81 23.99 2.62 9.80
N GLN A 82 24.70 2.02 8.88
CA GLN A 82 24.09 1.42 7.70
C GLN A 82 23.17 0.27 8.11
N ARG A 83 21.94 0.31 7.60
CA ARG A 83 21.07 -0.85 7.51
C ARG A 83 21.35 -1.61 6.20
N GLU A 84 21.50 -0.88 5.11
CA GLU A 84 21.84 -1.37 3.79
C GLU A 84 22.98 -0.54 3.16
N PRO A 85 23.86 -1.10 2.36
CA PRO A 85 24.03 -2.54 2.06
C PRO A 85 24.82 -3.31 3.13
N PHE A 86 25.53 -2.64 4.04
CA PHE A 86 26.45 -3.27 5.01
C PHE A 86 26.00 -3.04 6.44
N GLU A 87 25.12 -3.93 6.92
CA GLU A 87 24.53 -3.86 8.25
C GLU A 87 25.55 -3.54 9.36
N GLY A 88 25.30 -2.45 10.11
CA GLY A 88 26.10 -2.03 11.26
C GLY A 88 27.43 -1.37 10.92
N GLN A 89 27.75 -1.15 9.66
CA GLN A 89 28.92 -0.36 9.27
C GLN A 89 28.66 1.14 9.41
N PRO A 90 29.70 1.96 9.59
CA PRO A 90 29.55 3.41 9.50
C PRO A 90 28.94 3.84 8.17
N PRO A 91 28.13 4.91 8.13
CA PRO A 91 27.61 5.46 6.88
C PRO A 91 28.74 5.96 6.01
N THR A 92 28.57 5.86 4.68
CA THR A 92 29.57 6.39 3.73
C THR A 92 29.54 7.90 3.64
N GLU A 93 28.42 8.53 4.03
CA GLU A 93 28.22 9.97 4.08
C GLU A 93 27.65 10.37 5.46
N LYS A 94 28.21 11.40 6.07
CA LYS A 94 27.80 11.85 7.39
C LYS A 94 26.41 12.51 7.38
N THR A 95 25.64 12.30 8.45
CA THR A 95 24.36 12.98 8.70
C THR A 95 24.40 13.62 10.08
N GLU A 96 23.90 14.85 10.19
CA GLU A 96 23.67 15.55 11.45
C GLU A 96 22.25 16.08 11.50
N VAL A 97 21.59 15.90 12.65
CA VAL A 97 20.26 16.45 12.94
C VAL A 97 20.34 17.24 14.24
N ARG A 98 19.76 18.44 14.23
CA ARG A 98 19.62 19.32 15.39
C ARG A 98 18.16 19.52 15.70
N ILE A 99 17.78 19.52 17.00
CA ILE A 99 16.39 19.64 17.43
C ILE A 99 16.25 20.85 18.36
N LEU A 100 15.38 21.78 17.94
CA LEU A 100 14.97 22.93 18.72
C LEU A 100 13.46 22.87 18.96
N TYR A 101 12.95 23.58 19.96
CA TYR A 101 11.51 23.75 20.13
C TYR A 101 11.18 25.08 20.83
N ASP A 102 9.97 25.57 20.57
CA ASP A 102 9.35 26.65 21.31
C ASP A 102 8.04 26.17 21.97
N ARG A 103 7.13 27.06 22.30
CA ARG A 103 5.82 26.70 22.90
C ARG A 103 4.83 26.11 21.90
N HIS A 104 5.06 26.25 20.58
CA HIS A 104 4.09 25.96 19.55
C HIS A 104 4.53 24.84 18.60
N GLN A 105 5.82 24.67 18.39
CA GLN A 105 6.33 23.74 17.40
C GLN A 105 7.73 23.22 17.73
N VAL A 106 8.06 22.07 17.16
CA VAL A 106 9.38 21.47 17.15
C VAL A 106 10.05 21.76 15.82
N TYR A 107 11.37 22.03 15.85
CA TYR A 107 12.17 22.37 14.67
C TYR A 107 13.29 21.34 14.50
N PHE A 108 13.53 20.96 13.24
CA PHE A 108 14.65 20.10 12.86
C PHE A 108 15.55 20.83 11.87
N GLY A 109 16.83 20.93 12.21
CA GLY A 109 17.89 21.39 11.32
C GLY A 109 18.72 20.19 10.88
N ILE A 110 18.79 19.94 9.60
CA ILE A 110 19.37 18.75 8.99
C ILE A 110 20.56 19.14 8.14
N THR A 111 21.66 18.40 8.28
CA THR A 111 22.82 18.46 7.37
C THR A 111 23.14 17.05 6.90
N CYS A 112 22.97 16.80 5.63
CA CYS A 112 23.32 15.58 4.94
C CYS A 112 24.55 15.83 4.10
N PHE A 113 25.74 15.51 4.63
CA PHE A 113 26.99 15.62 3.88
C PHE A 113 27.01 14.65 2.72
N ASP A 114 27.70 15.02 1.66
CA ASP A 114 27.87 14.18 0.48
C ASP A 114 29.22 14.50 -0.19
N SER A 115 30.01 13.47 -0.44
CA SER A 115 31.32 13.59 -1.07
C SER A 115 31.26 14.01 -2.55
N ASP A 116 30.09 13.88 -3.20
CA ASP A 116 29.85 14.29 -4.58
C ASP A 116 28.45 14.92 -4.73
N PRO A 117 28.26 16.17 -4.25
CA PRO A 117 26.96 16.85 -4.23
C PRO A 117 26.30 17.02 -5.62
N LYS A 118 27.10 16.96 -6.69
CA LYS A 118 26.57 17.04 -8.06
C LYS A 118 25.81 15.77 -8.48
N ARG A 119 25.99 14.69 -7.76
CA ARG A 119 25.34 13.40 -8.02
C ARG A 119 24.24 13.07 -7.02
N ILE A 120 23.85 14.01 -6.18
CA ILE A 120 22.63 13.91 -5.37
C ILE A 120 21.45 13.72 -6.31
N VAL A 121 20.64 12.71 -6.04
CA VAL A 121 19.45 12.40 -6.83
C VAL A 121 18.25 13.10 -6.18
N ALA A 122 17.71 14.09 -6.86
CA ALA A 122 16.59 14.89 -6.39
C ALA A 122 15.71 15.27 -7.59
N THR A 123 14.62 14.56 -7.78
CA THR A 123 13.84 14.62 -9.03
C THR A 123 12.33 14.74 -8.79
N GLU A 124 11.85 14.61 -7.57
CA GLU A 124 10.43 14.68 -7.26
C GLU A 124 10.07 15.99 -6.55
N LEU A 125 9.19 16.79 -7.16
CA LEU A 125 8.65 18.02 -6.61
C LEU A 125 7.22 17.89 -6.08
N ARG A 126 6.51 16.82 -6.41
CA ARG A 126 5.11 16.64 -6.00
C ARG A 126 5.05 16.17 -4.56
N ARG A 127 4.25 16.87 -3.75
CA ARG A 127 3.95 16.46 -2.38
C ARG A 127 3.25 15.10 -2.33
N ASP A 128 3.51 14.31 -1.32
CA ASP A 128 2.90 13.01 -0.98
C ASP A 128 3.10 11.90 -2.01
N VAL A 129 4.02 12.11 -2.96
CA VAL A 129 4.48 11.04 -3.87
C VAL A 129 5.65 10.31 -3.25
N SER A 130 5.77 9.01 -3.53
CA SER A 130 6.93 8.21 -3.08
C SER A 130 8.24 8.85 -3.52
N GLN A 131 9.14 9.07 -2.57
CA GLN A 131 10.48 9.63 -2.80
C GLN A 131 11.58 8.55 -2.84
N GLU A 132 11.21 7.26 -2.89
CA GLU A 132 12.17 6.15 -2.95
C GLU A 132 13.18 6.25 -4.09
N LEU A 133 12.87 7.04 -5.10
CA LEU A 133 13.73 7.26 -6.26
C LEU A 133 14.69 8.45 -6.07
N ASP A 134 14.60 9.18 -4.98
CA ASP A 134 15.44 10.34 -4.63
C ASP A 134 16.31 10.05 -3.39
N ASP A 135 17.28 10.91 -3.13
CA ASP A 135 17.87 11.04 -1.81
C ASP A 135 16.81 11.63 -0.87
N TYR A 136 16.71 11.16 0.36
CA TYR A 136 15.79 11.72 1.34
C TYR A 136 16.23 11.50 2.78
N LEU A 137 15.62 12.24 3.70
CA LEU A 137 15.69 11.99 5.13
C LEU A 137 14.27 11.88 5.68
N GLU A 138 14.05 10.86 6.51
CA GLU A 138 12.83 10.67 7.29
C GLU A 138 13.06 10.98 8.76
N ILE A 139 12.07 11.64 9.35
CA ILE A 139 11.94 11.84 10.79
C ILE A 139 10.72 11.04 11.24
N ILE A 140 10.92 10.15 12.19
CA ILE A 140 9.86 9.29 12.73
C ILE A 140 9.65 9.68 14.17
N ILE A 141 8.42 10.08 14.53
CA ILE A 141 8.06 10.60 15.85
C ILE A 141 6.92 9.78 16.44
N ASP A 142 7.22 9.02 17.49
CA ASP A 142 6.23 8.41 18.38
C ASP A 142 5.95 9.37 19.53
N SER A 143 5.04 10.30 19.30
CA SER A 143 4.67 11.34 20.28
C SER A 143 3.82 10.80 21.43
N ALA A 144 3.16 9.66 21.25
CA ALA A 144 2.43 8.97 22.30
C ALA A 144 3.33 8.11 23.20
N HIS A 145 4.57 7.85 22.76
CA HIS A 145 5.54 6.95 23.38
C HIS A 145 4.96 5.56 23.67
N ASP A 146 4.12 5.08 22.74
CA ASP A 146 3.48 3.76 22.84
C ASP A 146 4.30 2.65 22.16
N ARG A 147 5.38 3.03 21.43
CA ARG A 147 6.32 2.16 20.72
C ARG A 147 5.65 1.31 19.64
N ARG A 148 4.56 1.81 19.05
CA ARG A 148 3.76 1.12 18.05
C ARG A 148 3.30 2.03 16.91
N ASN A 149 2.91 3.27 17.27
CA ASN A 149 2.38 4.24 16.35
C ASN A 149 3.36 5.40 16.22
N ALA A 150 3.52 5.94 15.03
CA ALA A 150 4.41 7.08 14.80
C ALA A 150 3.99 7.90 13.59
N TYR A 151 4.33 9.17 13.63
CA TYR A 151 4.26 10.08 12.49
C TYR A 151 5.57 10.03 11.72
N VAL A 152 5.47 9.97 10.40
CA VAL A 152 6.61 10.01 9.47
C VAL A 152 6.58 11.34 8.72
N PHE A 153 7.71 12.03 8.71
CA PHE A 153 7.92 13.26 7.94
C PHE A 153 9.16 13.07 7.07
N GLN A 154 8.97 13.03 5.78
CA GLN A 154 10.04 12.78 4.81
C GLN A 154 10.27 14.02 3.95
N ILE A 155 11.53 14.35 3.71
CA ILE A 155 11.97 15.47 2.90
C ILE A 155 13.09 15.03 1.96
N ASN A 156 13.04 15.49 0.70
CA ASN A 156 14.13 15.35 -0.26
C ASN A 156 14.97 16.64 -0.38
N PRO A 157 16.09 16.64 -1.12
CA PRO A 157 16.95 17.83 -1.28
C PRO A 157 16.29 19.03 -2.01
N LEU A 158 15.12 18.84 -2.64
CA LEU A 158 14.31 19.92 -3.23
C LEU A 158 13.32 20.52 -2.25
N GLY A 159 13.26 20.02 -1.00
CA GLY A 159 12.30 20.44 0.01
C GLY A 159 10.89 19.87 -0.18
N THR A 160 10.74 18.85 -1.02
CA THR A 160 9.49 18.20 -1.25
C THR A 160 9.10 17.36 -0.02
N GLN A 161 7.86 17.53 0.40
CA GLN A 161 7.30 16.88 1.58
C GLN A 161 6.58 15.59 1.22
N ARG A 162 6.73 14.60 2.07
CA ARG A 162 5.85 13.43 2.16
C ARG A 162 5.63 13.14 3.63
N ASP A 163 4.40 12.86 4.00
CA ASP A 163 4.08 12.42 5.35
C ASP A 163 3.24 11.14 5.35
N ALA A 164 3.26 10.44 6.47
CA ALA A 164 2.53 9.21 6.65
C ALA A 164 2.30 8.93 8.15
N LEU A 165 1.36 8.03 8.44
CA LEU A 165 1.09 7.54 9.79
C LEU A 165 1.39 6.04 9.86
N ILE A 166 2.29 5.65 10.74
CA ILE A 166 2.49 4.25 11.10
C ILE A 166 1.47 3.92 12.19
N THR A 167 0.52 3.05 11.85
CA THR A 167 -0.42 2.45 12.79
C THR A 167 -0.06 0.98 12.95
N GLU A 168 0.38 0.61 14.12
CA GLU A 168 1.01 -0.68 14.41
C GLU A 168 2.38 -0.85 13.74
N GLU A 169 3.31 -1.39 14.48
CA GLU A 169 4.65 -1.73 13.99
C GLU A 169 4.55 -2.71 12.82
N GLN A 170 4.79 -2.23 11.60
CA GLN A 170 4.63 -3.03 10.39
C GLN A 170 5.81 -3.96 10.12
N ARG A 171 5.58 -5.00 9.32
CA ARG A 171 6.61 -5.84 8.73
C ARG A 171 7.44 -5.02 7.74
N THR A 172 8.75 -5.28 7.71
CA THR A 172 9.71 -4.57 6.85
C THR A 172 9.63 -4.93 5.37
N ASP A 173 8.83 -5.94 5.02
CA ASP A 173 8.76 -6.56 3.69
C ASP A 173 7.57 -6.12 2.83
N THR A 174 6.70 -5.29 3.37
CA THR A 174 5.60 -4.73 2.56
C THR A 174 6.09 -3.53 1.76
N SER A 175 5.69 -3.43 0.51
CA SER A 175 5.94 -2.29 -0.38
C SER A 175 5.41 -0.94 0.15
N THR A 176 4.73 -0.96 1.30
CA THR A 176 4.19 0.20 2.01
C THR A 176 4.92 0.45 3.34
N GLY A 177 6.17 -0.01 3.50
CA GLY A 177 6.95 0.00 4.75
C GLY A 177 7.09 1.36 5.47
N ASP A 178 6.64 2.45 4.86
CA ASP A 178 6.77 3.82 5.36
C ASP A 178 5.46 4.37 5.96
N GLY A 179 4.50 3.53 6.32
CA GLY A 179 3.23 3.95 6.92
C GLY A 179 2.10 4.23 5.91
N ASP A 180 0.93 4.61 6.44
CA ASP A 180 -0.25 4.99 5.68
C ASP A 180 -0.09 6.41 5.12
N PRO A 181 0.06 6.59 3.80
CA PRO A 181 0.23 7.91 3.17
C PRO A 181 -1.07 8.72 3.11
N GLY A 182 -2.19 8.14 3.52
CA GLY A 182 -3.48 8.85 3.59
C GLY A 182 -3.57 9.86 4.73
N TRP A 183 -2.62 9.85 5.67
CA TRP A 183 -2.52 10.88 6.70
C TRP A 183 -1.81 12.11 6.15
N ASP A 184 -2.41 13.28 6.27
CA ASP A 184 -1.87 14.57 5.81
C ASP A 184 -1.62 15.47 7.03
N GLY A 185 -0.35 15.67 7.34
CA GLY A 185 0.14 16.52 8.41
C GLY A 185 0.39 17.95 7.95
N VAL A 186 0.24 18.92 8.85
CA VAL A 186 0.64 20.29 8.57
C VAL A 186 1.98 20.59 9.18
N TRP A 187 2.94 20.82 8.30
CA TRP A 187 4.30 21.19 8.64
C TRP A 187 4.92 22.01 7.52
N THR A 188 6.01 22.69 7.82
CA THR A 188 6.74 23.50 6.85
C THR A 188 8.17 23.01 6.72
N SER A 189 8.72 23.07 5.51
CA SER A 189 10.09 22.67 5.25
C SER A 189 10.69 23.48 4.11
N GLU A 190 11.99 23.72 4.20
CA GLU A 190 12.83 24.18 3.11
C GLU A 190 14.11 23.36 3.07
N ALA A 191 14.64 23.14 1.87
CA ALA A 191 15.91 22.44 1.67
C ALA A 191 16.74 23.09 0.59
N ARG A 192 18.06 22.88 0.65
CA ARG A 192 19.02 23.40 -0.33
C ARG A 192 20.16 22.42 -0.55
N ILE A 193 20.54 22.23 -1.81
CA ILE A 193 21.79 21.57 -2.18
C ILE A 193 22.91 22.57 -2.01
N THR A 194 23.97 22.16 -1.31
CA THR A 194 25.15 22.96 -0.97
C THR A 194 26.42 22.37 -1.61
N LYS A 195 27.54 22.97 -1.36
CA LYS A 195 28.85 22.43 -1.83
C LYS A 195 29.29 21.20 -1.03
N GLU A 196 28.72 20.98 0.16
CA GLU A 196 29.08 19.90 1.09
C GLU A 196 28.06 18.78 1.14
N GLY A 197 26.93 18.91 0.41
CA GLY A 197 25.81 17.97 0.43
C GLY A 197 24.49 18.70 0.27
N TRP A 198 23.56 18.48 1.19
CA TRP A 198 22.30 19.24 1.26
C TRP A 198 21.87 19.47 2.71
N THR A 199 21.13 20.55 2.90
CA THR A 199 20.61 20.95 4.21
C THR A 199 19.12 21.17 4.15
N ALA A 200 18.44 20.99 5.29
CA ALA A 200 17.01 21.26 5.41
C ALA A 200 16.66 21.83 6.78
N THR A 201 15.63 22.67 6.78
CA THR A 201 14.99 23.20 7.98
C THR A 201 13.51 22.82 7.96
N ILE A 202 13.02 22.28 9.07
CA ILE A 202 11.65 21.77 9.21
C ILE A 202 11.04 22.35 10.48
N ALA A 203 9.76 22.72 10.43
CA ALA A 203 8.96 23.07 11.60
C ALA A 203 7.67 22.26 11.60
N ILE A 204 7.41 21.56 12.71
CA ILE A 204 6.22 20.75 12.94
C ILE A 204 5.45 21.32 14.13
N PRO A 205 4.26 21.88 13.91
CA PRO A 205 3.40 22.36 14.99
C PRO A 205 3.01 21.22 15.93
N PHE A 206 2.99 21.49 17.24
CA PHE A 206 2.54 20.48 18.22
C PHE A 206 1.07 20.08 18.01
N SER A 207 0.25 20.93 17.40
CA SER A 207 -1.12 20.60 17.00
C SER A 207 -1.20 19.53 15.89
N THR A 208 -0.12 19.28 15.16
CA THR A 208 -0.02 18.20 14.16
C THR A 208 0.24 16.86 14.81
N LEU A 209 0.91 16.87 15.97
CA LEU A 209 1.29 15.69 16.73
C LEU A 209 0.32 15.48 17.89
N ASN A 210 -0.27 14.30 17.98
CA ASN A 210 -1.06 13.94 19.15
C ASN A 210 -0.12 13.36 20.23
N PHE A 211 -0.06 13.97 21.40
CA PHE A 211 0.80 13.52 22.50
C PHE A 211 0.10 13.67 23.86
N MET A 212 0.53 12.87 24.85
CA MET A 212 0.04 13.03 26.21
C MET A 212 0.68 14.25 26.85
N GLN A 213 -0.14 15.12 27.45
CA GLN A 213 0.36 16.23 28.21
C GLN A 213 1.07 15.73 29.47
N SER A 214 2.32 16.10 29.59
CA SER A 214 3.15 15.86 30.77
C SER A 214 4.00 17.10 31.03
N ARG A 215 4.47 17.27 32.26
CA ARG A 215 5.41 18.33 32.58
C ARG A 215 6.72 18.16 31.80
N ASP A 216 7.19 16.92 31.73
CA ASP A 216 8.33 16.52 30.92
C ASP A 216 7.85 15.47 29.90
N VAL A 217 7.99 15.78 28.63
CA VAL A 217 7.53 14.94 27.54
C VAL A 217 8.69 14.10 27.03
N ILE A 218 8.49 12.79 26.95
CA ILE A 218 9.44 11.85 26.32
C ILE A 218 8.74 11.32 25.07
N TRP A 219 9.40 11.44 23.91
CA TRP A 219 8.93 10.87 22.65
C TRP A 219 9.85 9.77 22.17
N GLY A 220 9.30 8.80 21.45
CA GLY A 220 10.11 7.95 20.59
C GLY A 220 10.55 8.74 19.37
N ILE A 221 11.81 8.61 18.93
CA ILE A 221 12.31 9.29 17.74
C ILE A 221 13.29 8.40 16.97
N ASN A 222 13.21 8.46 15.65
CA ASN A 222 14.21 7.86 14.78
C ASN A 222 14.45 8.72 13.54
N PHE A 223 15.58 8.49 12.89
CA PHE A 223 15.95 9.15 11.63
C PHE A 223 16.44 8.10 10.65
N LYS A 224 15.97 8.18 9.41
CA LYS A 224 16.43 7.37 8.27
C LYS A 224 16.92 8.29 7.17
N ARG A 225 18.17 8.12 6.74
CA ARG A 225 18.68 8.71 5.52
C ARG A 225 18.78 7.67 4.44
N PHE A 226 18.36 8.01 3.23
CA PHE A 226 18.54 7.20 2.05
C PHE A 226 19.39 7.94 1.02
N ILE A 227 20.45 7.28 0.52
CA ILE A 227 21.37 7.80 -0.50
C ILE A 227 21.17 6.99 -1.78
N ARG A 228 20.34 7.52 -2.70
CA ARG A 228 19.88 6.78 -3.87
C ARG A 228 20.99 6.24 -4.74
N ARG A 229 22.00 7.06 -5.09
CA ARG A 229 23.11 6.66 -5.95
C ARG A 229 23.95 5.49 -5.41
N LYS A 230 23.91 5.27 -4.09
CA LYS A 230 24.61 4.19 -3.39
C LYS A 230 23.71 3.03 -2.98
N ASN A 231 22.39 3.19 -3.10
CA ASN A 231 21.39 2.31 -2.50
C ASN A 231 21.72 2.02 -1.01
N GLU A 232 22.11 3.09 -0.31
CA GLU A 232 22.52 3.05 1.09
C GLU A 232 21.40 3.60 1.95
N GLU A 233 21.06 2.87 2.99
CA GLU A 233 20.09 3.26 4.00
C GLU A 233 20.78 3.29 5.35
N ASP A 234 20.74 4.45 5.99
CA ASP A 234 21.34 4.71 7.30
C ASP A 234 20.25 5.00 8.32
N LEU A 235 20.29 4.33 9.44
CA LEU A 235 19.39 4.57 10.59
C LEU A 235 20.17 5.10 11.79
N TRP A 236 19.55 6.02 12.51
CA TRP A 236 20.11 6.48 13.79
C TRP A 236 19.89 5.46 14.91
N SER A 237 18.74 4.76 14.94
CA SER A 237 18.42 3.69 15.88
C SER A 237 17.80 2.51 15.15
N GLY A 238 17.92 1.28 15.69
CA GLY A 238 17.30 0.10 15.10
C GLY A 238 17.83 -0.27 13.71
N TRP A 239 19.10 -0.14 13.45
CA TRP A 239 19.78 -0.31 12.15
C TRP A 239 19.89 -1.76 11.64
N ARG A 240 19.39 -2.75 12.38
CA ARG A 240 19.41 -4.14 11.90
C ARG A 240 18.47 -4.31 10.71
N ARG A 241 18.84 -5.13 9.73
CA ARG A 241 18.03 -5.38 8.52
C ARG A 241 16.63 -5.89 8.80
N THR A 242 16.48 -6.75 9.82
CA THR A 242 15.18 -7.23 10.29
C THR A 242 14.30 -6.13 10.88
N TYR A 243 14.86 -4.92 11.12
CA TYR A 243 14.13 -3.76 11.63
C TYR A 243 14.12 -2.70 10.54
N GLY A 244 13.00 -2.35 10.00
CA GLY A 244 12.88 -1.14 9.17
C GLY A 244 12.78 0.10 10.04
N ALA A 245 12.78 1.27 9.44
CA ALA A 245 12.53 2.53 10.11
C ALA A 245 11.15 2.54 10.79
N ALA A 246 10.18 1.82 10.23
CA ALA A 246 8.84 1.62 10.79
C ALA A 246 8.80 0.70 12.03
N ARG A 247 9.95 0.17 12.48
CA ARG A 247 10.05 -0.60 13.73
C ARG A 247 10.12 0.31 14.94
N ILE A 248 8.99 0.87 15.34
CA ILE A 248 8.87 1.91 16.37
C ILE A 248 9.38 1.44 17.74
N SER A 249 9.24 0.15 18.04
CA SER A 249 9.80 -0.44 19.27
C SER A 249 11.34 -0.33 19.37
N GLN A 250 12.03 -0.02 18.27
CA GLN A 250 13.47 0.17 18.20
C GLN A 250 13.87 1.66 18.08
N ALA A 251 12.92 2.59 18.11
CA ALA A 251 13.19 4.02 18.13
C ALA A 251 13.97 4.42 19.41
N GLY A 252 14.83 5.42 19.30
CA GLY A 252 15.45 6.06 20.42
C GLY A 252 14.49 6.97 21.19
N GLU A 253 14.95 7.64 22.23
CA GLU A 253 14.15 8.56 23.03
C GLU A 253 14.59 10.01 22.83
N LEU A 254 13.61 10.91 22.68
CA LEU A 254 13.81 12.36 22.68
C LEU A 254 13.36 12.93 24.02
N HIS A 255 14.29 13.59 24.69
CA HIS A 255 14.10 14.25 25.99
C HIS A 255 14.23 15.76 25.85
N GLY A 256 13.91 16.48 26.93
CA GLY A 256 14.12 17.92 27.07
C GLY A 256 12.98 18.79 26.56
N ILE A 257 11.87 18.18 26.08
CA ILE A 257 10.66 18.93 25.73
C ILE A 257 9.80 19.13 26.99
N SER A 258 9.53 20.39 27.33
CA SER A 258 8.70 20.75 28.51
C SER A 258 7.89 22.00 28.25
N GLU A 259 6.84 22.20 29.04
CA GLU A 259 5.98 23.38 29.01
C GLU A 259 5.46 23.76 27.60
N ILE A 260 5.10 22.75 26.81
CA ILE A 260 4.53 22.94 25.48
C ILE A 260 3.00 23.09 25.56
N GLY A 261 2.45 23.94 24.71
CA GLY A 261 1.01 24.12 24.58
C GLY A 261 0.37 22.92 23.89
N SER A 262 -0.74 22.38 24.44
CA SER A 262 -1.59 21.49 23.66
C SER A 262 -2.37 22.34 22.66
N GLY A 263 -1.96 22.33 21.42
CA GLY A 263 -2.85 22.81 20.38
C GLY A 263 -4.10 21.92 20.32
N ARG A 264 -5.29 22.47 20.52
CA ARG A 264 -6.51 21.73 20.21
C ARG A 264 -6.59 21.60 18.69
N LEU A 265 -6.56 20.37 18.20
CA LEU A 265 -6.77 20.12 16.79
C LEU A 265 -8.24 20.45 16.47
N PHE A 266 -8.45 21.50 15.70
CA PHE A 266 -9.74 21.84 15.14
C PHE A 266 -9.54 22.36 13.71
N ILE A 267 -10.02 21.60 12.73
CA ILE A 267 -9.90 21.93 11.32
C ILE A 267 -11.29 21.87 10.72
N VAL A 268 -11.66 22.90 9.96
CA VAL A 268 -12.86 22.90 9.14
C VAL A 268 -12.42 23.07 7.69
N LYS A 269 -12.83 22.15 6.83
CA LYS A 269 -12.45 22.08 5.42
C LYS A 269 -13.70 22.07 4.54
N PRO A 270 -14.36 23.22 4.29
CA PRO A 270 -15.39 23.30 3.28
C PRO A 270 -14.81 23.10 1.87
N TYR A 271 -15.60 22.53 1.01
CA TYR A 271 -15.29 22.44 -0.42
C TYR A 271 -16.48 22.83 -1.28
N GLY A 272 -16.20 23.26 -2.49
CA GLY A 272 -17.15 23.46 -3.56
C GLY A 272 -16.66 22.88 -4.86
N LEU A 273 -17.56 22.29 -5.63
CA LEU A 273 -17.30 21.75 -6.95
C LEU A 273 -18.31 22.30 -7.93
N ILE A 274 -17.81 22.78 -9.06
CA ILE A 274 -18.63 23.21 -10.20
C ILE A 274 -18.07 22.54 -11.48
N GLY A 275 -18.94 22.25 -12.41
CA GLY A 275 -18.50 21.65 -13.67
C GLY A 275 -19.66 21.24 -14.55
N PHE A 276 -19.35 20.42 -15.52
CA PHE A 276 -20.35 19.77 -16.38
C PHE A 276 -19.88 18.38 -16.80
N SER A 277 -20.84 17.52 -17.06
CA SER A 277 -20.65 16.22 -17.68
C SER A 277 -21.49 16.14 -18.93
N HIS A 278 -20.86 15.78 -20.02
CA HIS A 278 -21.52 15.60 -21.33
C HIS A 278 -21.48 14.13 -21.71
N PHE A 279 -22.69 13.58 -21.95
CA PHE A 279 -22.90 12.22 -22.41
C PHE A 279 -23.42 12.29 -23.87
N PRO A 280 -22.61 11.95 -24.89
CA PRO A 280 -23.10 11.84 -26.25
C PRO A 280 -24.03 10.65 -26.42
N SER A 281 -24.92 10.75 -27.38
CA SER A 281 -26.01 9.79 -27.62
C SER A 281 -25.54 8.35 -27.73
N ASN A 282 -26.33 7.46 -27.15
CA ASN A 282 -26.17 6.03 -27.35
C ASN A 282 -26.65 5.62 -28.75
N THR A 283 -25.76 5.08 -29.56
CA THR A 283 -26.05 4.51 -30.88
C THR A 283 -26.70 3.11 -30.83
N ALA A 284 -26.88 2.54 -29.65
CA ALA A 284 -27.31 1.14 -29.46
C ALA A 284 -28.74 0.96 -28.90
N GLY A 285 -29.57 1.97 -28.86
CA GLY A 285 -31.01 1.78 -28.61
C GLY A 285 -31.44 1.50 -27.16
N THR A 286 -30.62 1.77 -26.17
CA THR A 286 -30.90 1.52 -24.72
C THR A 286 -31.39 2.76 -23.95
N GLY A 287 -32.03 3.72 -24.59
CA GLY A 287 -32.81 4.75 -23.88
C GLY A 287 -32.04 5.89 -23.19
N PHE A 288 -30.75 6.02 -23.42
CA PHE A 288 -30.00 7.19 -22.94
C PHE A 288 -30.23 8.38 -23.89
N THR A 289 -30.79 9.44 -23.40
CA THR A 289 -30.85 10.72 -24.13
C THR A 289 -29.49 11.43 -23.97
N PRO A 290 -28.89 11.92 -25.10
CA PRO A 290 -27.72 12.76 -25.02
C PRO A 290 -28.04 14.00 -24.18
N GLY A 291 -27.17 14.32 -23.27
CA GLY A 291 -27.41 15.44 -22.38
C GLY A 291 -26.13 16.02 -21.82
N THR A 292 -26.18 17.29 -21.50
CA THR A 292 -25.18 17.94 -20.67
C THR A 292 -25.81 18.14 -19.31
N SER A 293 -25.22 17.57 -18.26
CA SER A 293 -25.62 17.82 -16.89
C SER A 293 -24.64 18.78 -16.22
N ALA A 294 -25.17 19.80 -15.58
CA ALA A 294 -24.38 20.67 -14.71
C ALA A 294 -23.99 19.88 -13.46
N LEU A 295 -22.74 20.01 -13.06
CA LEU A 295 -22.20 19.47 -11.81
C LEU A 295 -22.04 20.65 -10.85
N TYR A 296 -22.74 20.62 -9.73
CA TYR A 296 -22.53 21.55 -8.64
C TYR A 296 -22.79 20.83 -7.33
N THR A 297 -21.81 20.84 -6.48
CA THR A 297 -21.92 20.25 -5.14
C THR A 297 -21.02 20.98 -4.18
N GLY A 298 -21.30 20.87 -2.92
CA GLY A 298 -20.49 21.43 -1.86
C GLY A 298 -20.69 20.62 -0.59
N GLY A 299 -19.66 20.55 0.20
CA GLY A 299 -19.69 19.83 1.46
C GLY A 299 -18.66 20.37 2.44
N VAL A 300 -18.51 19.69 3.55
CA VAL A 300 -17.59 20.11 4.60
C VAL A 300 -17.04 18.90 5.33
N ASP A 301 -15.73 18.93 5.60
CA ASP A 301 -15.06 18.05 6.52
C ASP A 301 -14.67 18.81 7.78
N VAL A 302 -14.89 18.19 8.93
CA VAL A 302 -14.53 18.77 10.24
C VAL A 302 -13.69 17.75 11.00
N LYS A 303 -12.53 18.17 11.46
CA LYS A 303 -11.63 17.36 12.26
C LYS A 303 -11.47 17.98 13.64
N LEU A 304 -11.75 17.20 14.68
CA LEU A 304 -11.75 17.64 16.06
C LEU A 304 -10.92 16.71 16.93
N GLY A 305 -9.88 17.22 17.56
CA GLY A 305 -9.15 16.53 18.62
C GLY A 305 -10.01 16.48 19.90
N LEU A 306 -10.56 15.31 20.20
CA LEU A 306 -11.34 15.10 21.43
C LEU A 306 -10.41 15.00 22.64
N ARG A 307 -9.29 14.34 22.47
CA ARG A 307 -8.17 14.24 23.41
C ARG A 307 -6.87 14.24 22.62
N SER A 308 -5.74 14.27 23.31
CA SER A 308 -4.41 14.22 22.69
C SER A 308 -4.25 13.04 21.72
N ASN A 309 -4.88 11.90 22.01
CA ASN A 309 -4.76 10.68 21.20
C ASN A 309 -6.09 10.20 20.61
N LEU A 310 -7.12 11.04 20.57
CA LEU A 310 -8.43 10.69 20.06
C LEU A 310 -8.95 11.80 19.15
N VAL A 311 -9.22 11.48 17.90
CA VAL A 311 -9.68 12.40 16.87
C VAL A 311 -11.04 11.99 16.36
N ALA A 312 -11.95 12.96 16.22
CA ALA A 312 -13.21 12.80 15.53
C ALA A 312 -13.16 13.50 14.19
N ASN A 313 -13.57 12.82 13.13
CA ASN A 313 -13.74 13.34 11.79
C ASN A 313 -15.21 13.27 11.41
N PHE A 314 -15.75 14.36 10.91
CA PHE A 314 -17.10 14.47 10.40
C PHE A 314 -17.02 14.89 8.94
N THR A 315 -17.85 14.27 8.09
CA THR A 315 -17.97 14.66 6.69
C THR A 315 -19.45 14.80 6.34
N ALA A 316 -19.78 15.80 5.53
CA ALA A 316 -21.11 15.98 5.00
C ALA A 316 -21.04 16.22 3.49
N ASN A 317 -21.85 15.44 2.76
CA ASN A 317 -21.96 15.48 1.30
C ASN A 317 -20.61 15.30 0.59
N THR A 318 -19.88 14.22 0.96
CA THR A 318 -18.53 13.93 0.46
C THR A 318 -18.50 13.77 -1.07
N ASP A 319 -17.52 14.41 -1.72
CA ASP A 319 -17.25 14.29 -3.15
C ASP A 319 -15.87 13.69 -3.41
N PHE A 320 -15.75 12.94 -4.49
CA PHE A 320 -14.55 12.13 -4.83
C PHE A 320 -13.89 12.57 -6.15
N ALA A 321 -14.23 13.73 -6.68
CA ALA A 321 -13.70 14.21 -7.96
C ALA A 321 -12.18 14.42 -7.98
N ASP A 322 -11.56 14.63 -6.84
CA ASP A 322 -10.12 14.79 -6.66
C ASP A 322 -9.36 13.46 -6.50
N ALA A 323 -10.06 12.34 -6.35
CA ALA A 323 -9.42 11.04 -6.29
C ALA A 323 -8.75 10.66 -7.62
N ASP A 324 -7.62 9.98 -7.55
CA ASP A 324 -6.93 9.47 -8.73
C ASP A 324 -7.78 8.41 -9.45
N VAL A 325 -7.80 8.48 -10.77
CA VAL A 325 -8.48 7.46 -11.60
C VAL A 325 -7.78 6.11 -11.41
N ASP A 326 -8.56 5.03 -11.34
CA ASP A 326 -8.01 3.69 -11.27
C ASP A 326 -7.31 3.29 -12.57
N THR A 327 -6.18 2.62 -12.43
CA THR A 327 -5.52 2.01 -13.59
C THR A 327 -6.34 0.81 -14.06
N GLN A 328 -6.54 0.72 -15.37
CA GLN A 328 -7.22 -0.42 -15.97
C GLN A 328 -6.46 -1.71 -15.70
N LYS A 329 -7.19 -2.77 -15.35
CA LYS A 329 -6.67 -4.12 -15.12
C LYS A 329 -7.45 -5.14 -15.94
N PHE A 330 -6.76 -6.15 -16.45
CA PHE A 330 -7.38 -7.30 -17.09
C PHE A 330 -7.47 -8.47 -16.12
N ASN A 331 -8.67 -9.04 -15.96
CA ASN A 331 -8.85 -10.15 -15.04
C ASN A 331 -8.51 -11.49 -15.71
N LEU A 332 -7.41 -12.08 -15.26
CA LEU A 332 -6.95 -13.40 -15.69
C LEU A 332 -7.44 -14.54 -14.79
N THR A 333 -8.22 -14.23 -13.75
CA THR A 333 -8.71 -15.21 -12.78
C THR A 333 -10.23 -15.14 -12.67
N PRO A 334 -10.91 -16.20 -12.22
CA PRO A 334 -12.35 -16.16 -11.99
C PRO A 334 -12.76 -15.34 -10.75
N TYR A 335 -11.81 -14.67 -10.11
CA TYR A 335 -12.01 -13.95 -8.86
C TYR A 335 -12.14 -12.44 -9.08
N LYS A 336 -12.67 -11.72 -8.08
CA LYS A 336 -12.84 -10.27 -8.12
C LYS A 336 -11.49 -9.55 -8.09
N LEU A 337 -11.36 -8.48 -8.88
CA LEU A 337 -10.19 -7.60 -8.82
C LEU A 337 -10.27 -6.66 -7.61
N PHE A 338 -9.16 -6.52 -6.92
CA PHE A 338 -9.01 -5.55 -5.84
C PHE A 338 -8.54 -4.19 -6.38
N PHE A 339 -9.21 -3.10 -5.93
CA PHE A 339 -8.83 -1.71 -6.17
C PHE A 339 -8.72 -0.99 -4.83
N PRO A 340 -7.60 -0.35 -4.51
CA PRO A 340 -7.42 0.28 -3.19
C PRO A 340 -8.38 1.45 -2.96
N GLU A 341 -8.63 1.77 -1.68
CA GLU A 341 -9.35 2.99 -1.29
C GLU A 341 -8.52 4.22 -1.67
N LYS A 342 -9.16 5.31 -2.07
CA LYS A 342 -8.51 6.57 -2.48
C LYS A 342 -9.14 7.81 -1.85
N ARG A 343 -10.26 7.66 -1.15
CA ARG A 343 -11.03 8.77 -0.57
C ARG A 343 -10.45 9.17 0.79
N GLN A 344 -10.07 10.43 0.93
CA GLN A 344 -9.36 10.97 2.08
C GLN A 344 -10.05 10.67 3.43
N PHE A 345 -11.37 10.83 3.51
CA PHE A 345 -12.12 10.53 4.73
C PHE A 345 -11.91 9.10 5.23
N PHE A 346 -11.84 8.13 4.31
CA PHE A 346 -11.65 6.72 4.67
C PHE A 346 -10.17 6.36 4.89
N LEU A 347 -9.25 6.97 4.13
CA LEU A 347 -7.82 6.71 4.23
C LEU A 347 -7.24 7.16 5.57
N GLU A 348 -7.65 8.30 6.07
CA GLU A 348 -7.10 8.84 7.30
C GLU A 348 -7.34 7.89 8.48
N ASN A 349 -6.27 7.43 9.14
CA ASN A 349 -6.30 6.44 10.24
C ASN A 349 -6.99 5.11 9.86
N ALA A 350 -6.95 4.71 8.59
CA ALA A 350 -7.57 3.48 8.11
C ALA A 350 -7.03 2.23 8.83
N GLY A 351 -5.76 2.23 9.21
CA GLY A 351 -5.10 1.11 9.90
C GLY A 351 -5.77 0.69 11.21
N VAL A 352 -6.49 1.60 11.87
CA VAL A 352 -7.26 1.26 13.10
C VAL A 352 -8.32 0.21 12.80
N PHE A 353 -8.96 0.26 11.62
CA PHE A 353 -10.00 -0.68 11.20
C PHE A 353 -9.44 -1.95 10.52
N ASN A 354 -8.13 -2.08 10.46
CA ASN A 354 -7.53 -3.26 9.86
C ASN A 354 -7.84 -4.52 10.69
N PHE A 355 -8.36 -5.55 9.99
CA PHE A 355 -8.65 -6.86 10.56
C PHE A 355 -8.05 -7.90 9.61
N PRO A 356 -6.94 -8.53 10.00
CA PRO A 356 -6.22 -9.45 9.11
C PRO A 356 -6.98 -10.76 8.95
N LEU A 357 -7.55 -10.99 7.78
CA LEU A 357 -8.12 -12.30 7.42
C LEU A 357 -7.03 -13.29 6.98
N GLY A 358 -5.80 -12.81 6.81
CA GLY A 358 -4.66 -13.59 6.33
C GLY A 358 -4.78 -13.99 4.86
N GLY A 359 -3.83 -14.78 4.36
CA GLY A 359 -3.75 -15.12 2.95
C GLY A 359 -3.22 -13.96 2.12
N ASP A 360 -3.80 -13.75 0.95
CA ASP A 360 -3.52 -12.57 0.15
C ASP A 360 -3.92 -11.29 0.91
N SER A 361 -3.10 -10.28 0.79
CA SER A 361 -3.31 -8.95 1.42
C SER A 361 -4.60 -8.25 0.97
N SER A 362 -5.27 -8.77 -0.05
CA SER A 362 -6.53 -8.24 -0.57
C SER A 362 -7.77 -8.64 0.25
N ASP A 363 -7.74 -9.75 1.01
CA ASP A 363 -8.88 -10.18 1.79
C ASP A 363 -9.05 -9.33 3.07
N LEU A 364 -10.16 -8.59 3.15
CA LEU A 364 -10.44 -7.61 4.21
C LEU A 364 -11.83 -7.84 4.80
N LEU A 365 -11.92 -7.91 6.13
CA LEU A 365 -13.22 -7.97 6.82
C LEU A 365 -13.99 -6.67 6.70
N PHE A 366 -13.27 -5.55 6.69
CA PHE A 366 -13.77 -4.21 6.42
C PHE A 366 -12.99 -3.57 5.27
N PHE A 367 -13.71 -3.11 4.27
CA PHE A 367 -13.17 -2.43 3.11
C PHE A 367 -14.05 -1.22 2.77
N SER A 368 -13.61 -0.05 3.17
CA SER A 368 -14.39 1.20 3.07
C SER A 368 -14.83 1.53 1.64
N ARG A 369 -14.10 1.06 0.62
CA ARG A 369 -14.45 1.28 -0.79
C ARG A 369 -15.81 0.68 -1.17
N GLN A 370 -16.32 -0.30 -0.43
CA GLN A 370 -17.68 -0.84 -0.63
C GLN A 370 -18.78 0.18 -0.22
N ILE A 371 -18.44 1.17 0.60
CA ILE A 371 -19.38 2.22 1.00
C ILE A 371 -19.45 3.28 -0.10
N GLY A 372 -20.66 3.58 -0.59
CA GLY A 372 -20.87 4.62 -1.62
C GLY A 372 -20.46 4.19 -3.02
N ILE A 373 -20.42 2.88 -3.30
CA ILE A 373 -20.25 2.32 -4.65
C ILE A 373 -21.30 1.22 -4.84
N ASP A 374 -22.00 1.26 -5.96
CA ASP A 374 -22.93 0.19 -6.37
C ASP A 374 -22.13 -1.08 -6.70
N PRO A 375 -22.39 -2.21 -6.03
CA PRO A 375 -21.63 -3.44 -6.24
C PRO A 375 -21.85 -4.09 -7.62
N ILE A 376 -22.92 -3.72 -8.32
CA ILE A 376 -23.29 -4.28 -9.64
C ILE A 376 -22.79 -3.39 -10.77
N THR A 377 -23.05 -2.09 -10.69
CA THR A 377 -22.72 -1.15 -11.76
C THR A 377 -21.34 -0.52 -11.59
N GLY A 378 -20.79 -0.50 -10.37
CA GLY A 378 -19.56 0.21 -10.00
C GLY A 378 -19.74 1.74 -9.97
N GLU A 379 -20.98 2.24 -10.08
CA GLU A 379 -21.28 3.67 -10.02
C GLU A 379 -21.21 4.22 -8.60
N GLU A 380 -20.93 5.51 -8.50
CA GLU A 380 -20.90 6.22 -7.22
C GLU A 380 -22.31 6.39 -6.66
N VAL A 381 -22.50 5.95 -5.41
CA VAL A 381 -23.70 6.22 -4.62
C VAL A 381 -23.38 7.37 -3.65
N PRO A 382 -24.10 8.51 -3.74
CA PRO A 382 -23.75 9.67 -2.93
C PRO A 382 -23.80 9.40 -1.42
N ILE A 383 -22.81 9.87 -0.69
CA ILE A 383 -22.73 9.82 0.77
C ILE A 383 -23.37 11.10 1.33
N ASN A 384 -24.38 10.95 2.20
CA ASN A 384 -24.98 12.08 2.91
C ASN A 384 -24.03 12.68 3.94
N GLY A 385 -23.45 11.79 4.74
CA GLY A 385 -22.52 12.16 5.79
C GLY A 385 -21.88 10.95 6.45
N GLY A 386 -20.85 11.23 7.20
CA GLY A 386 -20.14 10.22 7.98
C GLY A 386 -19.47 10.82 9.20
N THR A 387 -19.34 9.99 10.22
CA THR A 387 -18.59 10.28 11.44
C THR A 387 -17.58 9.18 11.67
N LYS A 388 -16.36 9.57 12.02
CA LYS A 388 -15.30 8.61 12.35
C LYS A 388 -14.55 9.10 13.58
N ILE A 389 -14.42 8.25 14.59
CA ILE A 389 -13.63 8.51 15.79
C ILE A 389 -12.53 7.46 15.85
N THR A 390 -11.29 7.89 15.89
CA THR A 390 -10.13 6.99 15.92
C THR A 390 -9.08 7.49 16.91
N GLY A 391 -8.36 6.55 17.52
CA GLY A 391 -7.24 6.87 18.41
C GLY A 391 -7.04 5.88 19.54
N SER A 392 -6.28 6.29 20.55
CA SER A 392 -5.87 5.44 21.66
C SER A 392 -6.33 5.99 23.00
N LEU A 393 -6.75 5.10 23.89
CA LEU A 393 -7.07 5.38 25.30
C LEU A 393 -6.29 4.40 26.19
N GLY A 394 -5.14 4.82 26.69
CA GLY A 394 -4.23 3.92 27.39
C GLY A 394 -3.79 2.77 26.49
N ASN A 395 -4.00 1.54 26.93
CA ASN A 395 -3.64 0.34 26.17
C ASN A 395 -4.72 -0.09 25.15
N PHE A 396 -5.76 0.71 24.93
CA PHE A 396 -6.82 0.41 23.98
C PHE A 396 -6.69 1.33 22.76
N GLU A 397 -6.72 0.74 21.58
CA GLU A 397 -6.91 1.42 20.31
C GLU A 397 -8.38 1.27 19.88
N LEU A 398 -8.99 2.39 19.48
CA LEU A 398 -10.43 2.48 19.23
C LEU A 398 -10.66 3.06 17.82
N GLY A 399 -11.57 2.43 17.08
CA GLY A 399 -12.12 2.98 15.85
C GLY A 399 -13.63 2.80 15.84
N VAL A 400 -14.36 3.88 15.64
CA VAL A 400 -15.81 3.86 15.42
C VAL A 400 -16.09 4.70 14.17
N MET A 401 -16.91 4.19 13.28
CA MET A 401 -17.32 4.89 12.07
C MET A 401 -18.81 4.63 11.82
N ASP A 402 -19.51 5.66 11.38
CA ASP A 402 -20.89 5.60 10.91
C ASP A 402 -21.02 6.43 9.66
N VAL A 403 -21.58 5.86 8.59
CA VAL A 403 -21.72 6.52 7.27
C VAL A 403 -23.08 6.22 6.69
N ASP A 404 -23.74 7.27 6.17
CA ASP A 404 -25.01 7.18 5.49
C ASP A 404 -24.88 7.48 3.99
N THR A 405 -25.47 6.62 3.17
CA THR A 405 -25.65 6.87 1.72
C THR A 405 -27.10 7.18 1.41
N ARG A 406 -27.33 8.03 0.40
CA ARG A 406 -28.69 8.31 -0.08
C ARG A 406 -29.15 7.30 -1.11
N SER A 407 -30.45 7.21 -1.32
CA SER A 407 -30.98 6.45 -2.45
C SER A 407 -30.55 7.12 -3.78
N SER A 408 -30.10 6.28 -4.74
CA SER A 408 -29.69 6.75 -6.06
C SER A 408 -30.03 5.67 -7.10
N GLY A 409 -30.88 6.01 -8.06
CA GLY A 409 -31.35 5.05 -9.05
C GLY A 409 -32.02 3.82 -8.41
N PRO A 410 -31.55 2.60 -8.71
CA PRO A 410 -32.07 1.37 -8.12
C PRO A 410 -31.59 1.14 -6.67
N ASN A 411 -30.60 1.91 -6.20
CA ASN A 411 -30.01 1.74 -4.88
C ASN A 411 -30.86 2.41 -3.81
N SER A 412 -31.25 1.63 -2.81
CA SER A 412 -31.85 2.14 -1.58
C SER A 412 -30.82 2.85 -0.73
N TYR A 413 -31.28 3.72 0.18
CA TYR A 413 -30.38 4.25 1.21
C TYR A 413 -29.76 3.12 2.03
N ALA A 414 -28.54 3.34 2.52
CA ALA A 414 -27.90 2.41 3.43
C ALA A 414 -27.09 3.16 4.51
N ASN A 415 -27.10 2.59 5.71
CA ASN A 415 -26.26 3.00 6.81
C ASN A 415 -25.22 1.94 7.10
N TYR A 416 -24.01 2.36 7.41
CA TYR A 416 -22.85 1.51 7.67
C TYR A 416 -22.22 1.91 9.00
N ALA A 417 -22.39 1.08 10.03
CA ALA A 417 -21.76 1.28 11.32
C ALA A 417 -20.62 0.28 11.51
N VAL A 418 -19.45 0.75 11.92
CA VAL A 418 -18.24 -0.05 12.14
C VAL A 418 -17.65 0.30 13.51
N ALA A 419 -17.32 -0.69 14.30
CA ALA A 419 -16.63 -0.53 15.57
C ALA A 419 -15.47 -1.50 15.68
N ARG A 420 -14.31 -1.01 16.06
CA ARG A 420 -13.07 -1.76 16.27
C ARG A 420 -12.47 -1.41 17.61
N VAL A 421 -12.10 -2.40 18.39
CA VAL A 421 -11.37 -2.22 19.64
C VAL A 421 -10.23 -3.21 19.69
N LYS A 422 -9.00 -2.72 19.89
CA LYS A 422 -7.82 -3.54 20.11
C LYS A 422 -7.25 -3.22 21.49
N ARG A 423 -6.79 -4.23 22.21
CA ARG A 423 -6.05 -4.09 23.46
C ARG A 423 -4.61 -4.49 23.24
N SER A 424 -3.72 -3.55 23.41
CA SER A 424 -2.26 -3.78 23.38
C SER A 424 -1.83 -4.67 24.54
N LEU A 425 -0.94 -5.60 24.26
CA LEU A 425 -0.31 -6.50 25.21
C LEU A 425 1.18 -6.14 25.32
N TRP A 426 2.06 -7.10 25.12
CA TRP A 426 3.52 -6.91 25.15
C TRP A 426 4.11 -6.92 23.73
N GLY A 427 5.20 -6.15 23.50
CA GLY A 427 6.07 -6.29 22.32
C GLY A 427 5.42 -6.20 20.95
N GLY A 428 4.36 -5.35 20.78
CA GLY A 428 3.59 -5.26 19.55
C GLY A 428 2.49 -6.32 19.41
N SER A 429 2.23 -7.11 20.47
CA SER A 429 1.12 -8.05 20.54
C SER A 429 -0.20 -7.35 20.86
N TYR A 430 -1.31 -7.88 20.36
CA TYR A 430 -2.65 -7.41 20.72
C TYR A 430 -3.72 -8.51 20.63
N ILE A 431 -4.86 -8.25 21.21
CA ILE A 431 -6.14 -8.90 20.97
C ILE A 431 -7.15 -7.85 20.53
N GLY A 432 -8.04 -8.19 19.61
CA GLY A 432 -9.00 -7.24 19.05
C GLY A 432 -10.36 -7.85 18.79
N VAL A 433 -11.37 -6.98 18.70
CA VAL A 433 -12.73 -7.31 18.29
C VAL A 433 -13.24 -6.28 17.31
N MET A 434 -14.07 -6.70 16.35
CA MET A 434 -14.68 -5.87 15.34
C MET A 434 -16.15 -6.22 15.17
N GLY A 435 -16.98 -5.20 15.00
CA GLY A 435 -18.38 -5.34 14.62
C GLY A 435 -18.70 -4.38 13.47
N ILE A 436 -19.43 -4.87 12.48
CA ILE A 436 -19.92 -4.13 11.32
C ILE A 436 -21.40 -4.40 11.17
N ASP A 437 -22.21 -3.36 11.02
CA ASP A 437 -23.66 -3.45 10.78
C ASP A 437 -24.01 -2.57 9.57
N LYS A 438 -24.41 -3.20 8.48
CA LYS A 438 -25.01 -2.55 7.31
C LYS A 438 -26.51 -2.66 7.42
N ARG A 439 -27.23 -1.56 7.27
CA ARG A 439 -28.69 -1.51 7.18
C ARG A 439 -29.09 -0.87 5.87
N SER A 440 -30.03 -1.46 5.17
CA SER A 440 -30.49 -0.97 3.88
C SER A 440 -32.02 -0.86 3.83
N GLY A 441 -32.52 0.10 3.07
CA GLY A 441 -33.94 0.23 2.77
C GLY A 441 -34.45 -0.83 1.78
N ASN A 442 -33.59 -1.68 1.24
CA ASN A 442 -33.98 -2.78 0.38
C ASN A 442 -34.55 -3.94 1.21
N PRO A 443 -35.81 -4.34 1.06
CA PRO A 443 -36.41 -5.40 1.86
C PRO A 443 -35.78 -6.79 1.64
N PHE A 444 -35.14 -7.04 0.51
CA PHE A 444 -34.45 -8.30 0.20
C PHE A 444 -33.01 -8.35 0.71
N ASP A 445 -32.41 -7.17 0.99
CA ASP A 445 -31.07 -7.02 1.51
C ASP A 445 -31.10 -5.99 2.66
N SER A 446 -31.94 -6.26 3.66
CA SER A 446 -32.26 -5.29 4.70
C SER A 446 -31.13 -5.09 5.71
N PHE A 447 -30.25 -6.07 5.87
CA PHE A 447 -29.10 -5.97 6.77
C PHE A 447 -27.98 -6.95 6.39
N ASN A 448 -26.75 -6.59 6.71
CA ASN A 448 -25.60 -7.49 6.79
C ASN A 448 -24.80 -7.16 8.05
N GLN A 449 -24.64 -8.15 8.92
CA GLN A 449 -23.90 -7.99 10.16
C GLN A 449 -22.66 -8.87 10.12
N THR A 450 -21.53 -8.28 10.47
CA THR A 450 -20.25 -8.99 10.55
C THR A 450 -19.65 -8.76 11.94
N SER A 451 -19.18 -9.81 12.57
CA SER A 451 -18.46 -9.73 13.84
C SER A 451 -17.23 -10.62 13.81
N GLY A 452 -16.18 -10.21 14.49
CA GLY A 452 -14.95 -10.97 14.55
C GLY A 452 -14.08 -10.61 15.74
N ALA A 453 -13.23 -11.57 16.11
CA ALA A 453 -12.15 -11.39 17.06
C ALA A 453 -10.84 -11.86 16.43
N ASP A 454 -9.74 -11.16 16.72
CA ASP A 454 -8.43 -11.47 16.21
C ASP A 454 -7.35 -11.26 17.27
N THR A 455 -6.21 -11.85 17.02
CA THR A 455 -5.03 -11.71 17.86
C THR A 455 -3.76 -11.70 17.00
N ARG A 456 -2.78 -10.93 17.45
CA ARG A 456 -1.40 -10.95 16.97
C ARG A 456 -0.49 -11.07 18.18
N LEU A 457 0.34 -12.11 18.20
CA LEU A 457 1.26 -12.40 19.28
C LEU A 457 2.69 -12.40 18.73
N VAL A 458 3.55 -11.57 19.32
CA VAL A 458 4.96 -11.43 18.90
C VAL A 458 5.86 -12.09 19.94
N PHE A 459 6.67 -13.05 19.48
CA PHE A 459 7.61 -13.79 20.32
C PHE A 459 9.03 -13.59 19.80
N TYR A 460 9.97 -13.39 20.70
CA TYR A 460 11.41 -13.30 20.41
C TYR A 460 11.76 -12.30 19.28
N LYS A 461 10.89 -11.31 19.02
CA LYS A 461 11.03 -10.28 17.97
C LYS A 461 10.92 -10.79 16.51
N ASN A 462 11.05 -12.08 16.29
CA ASN A 462 11.15 -12.69 14.95
C ASN A 462 9.98 -13.60 14.59
N LEU A 463 9.20 -14.04 15.57
CA LEU A 463 8.05 -14.91 15.37
C LEU A 463 6.75 -14.14 15.67
N VAL A 464 5.89 -14.03 14.69
CA VAL A 464 4.55 -13.47 14.82
C VAL A 464 3.53 -14.58 14.60
N VAL A 465 2.63 -14.77 15.53
CA VAL A 465 1.51 -15.72 15.43
C VAL A 465 0.22 -14.90 15.34
N ASN A 466 -0.59 -15.15 14.32
CA ASN A 466 -1.87 -14.51 14.11
C ASN A 466 -2.99 -15.55 14.18
N GLY A 467 -4.15 -15.14 14.68
CA GLY A 467 -5.33 -15.97 14.68
C GLY A 467 -6.59 -15.11 14.68
N TYR A 468 -7.67 -15.61 14.08
CA TYR A 468 -8.94 -14.91 14.08
C TYR A 468 -10.11 -15.87 13.93
N ALA A 469 -11.29 -15.39 14.34
CA ALA A 469 -12.57 -16.01 14.07
C ALA A 469 -13.60 -14.93 13.75
N THR A 470 -14.33 -15.12 12.66
CA THR A 470 -15.33 -14.15 12.17
C THR A 470 -16.63 -14.86 11.79
N GLN A 471 -17.71 -14.12 11.88
CA GLN A 471 -19.03 -14.57 11.47
C GLN A 471 -19.78 -13.43 10.77
N THR A 472 -20.47 -13.77 9.68
CA THR A 472 -21.46 -12.89 9.05
C THR A 472 -22.87 -13.36 9.38
N ARG A 473 -23.83 -12.44 9.26
CA ARG A 473 -25.25 -12.71 9.35
C ARG A 473 -25.96 -11.97 8.23
N THR A 474 -26.37 -12.72 7.23
CA THR A 474 -27.01 -12.22 6.00
C THR A 474 -28.43 -12.81 5.90
N PRO A 475 -29.46 -12.06 5.49
CA PRO A 475 -30.80 -12.59 5.28
C PRO A 475 -30.79 -13.81 4.36
N GLY A 476 -31.62 -14.81 4.68
CA GLY A 476 -31.75 -16.01 3.84
C GLY A 476 -30.74 -17.13 4.12
N PHE A 477 -29.69 -16.89 4.92
CA PHE A 477 -28.72 -17.92 5.29
C PHE A 477 -28.79 -18.26 6.78
N SER A 478 -28.71 -19.57 7.10
CA SER A 478 -28.72 -20.06 8.49
C SER A 478 -27.43 -20.74 8.93
N SER A 479 -26.54 -21.08 7.99
CA SER A 479 -25.29 -21.80 8.27
C SER A 479 -24.20 -21.43 7.26
N GLY A 480 -22.96 -21.86 7.55
CA GLY A 480 -21.82 -21.65 6.63
C GLY A 480 -21.34 -20.20 6.54
N GLN A 481 -21.65 -19.35 7.53
CA GLN A 481 -21.37 -17.93 7.55
C GLN A 481 -20.15 -17.56 8.42
N THR A 482 -19.18 -18.46 8.53
CA THR A 482 -17.99 -18.27 9.38
C THR A 482 -16.72 -18.30 8.58
N ASP A 483 -15.70 -17.57 9.05
CA ASP A 483 -14.33 -17.63 8.56
C ASP A 483 -13.40 -17.66 9.77
N VAL A 484 -12.54 -18.68 9.84
CA VAL A 484 -11.61 -18.91 10.93
C VAL A 484 -10.24 -19.19 10.36
N GLY A 485 -9.20 -18.54 10.87
CA GLY A 485 -7.85 -18.74 10.42
C GLY A 485 -6.80 -18.57 11.50
N ALA A 486 -5.66 -19.23 11.30
CA ALA A 486 -4.46 -19.08 12.11
C ALA A 486 -3.22 -19.25 11.24
N GLY A 487 -2.17 -18.54 11.59
CA GLY A 487 -0.91 -18.59 10.88
C GLY A 487 0.23 -18.04 11.68
N PHE A 488 1.43 -18.19 11.15
CA PHE A 488 2.62 -17.57 11.71
C PHE A 488 3.53 -17.02 10.63
N ASN A 489 4.34 -16.06 11.02
CA ASN A 489 5.46 -15.56 10.24
C ASN A 489 6.71 -15.58 11.10
N TYR A 490 7.78 -16.19 10.59
CA TYR A 490 9.10 -16.19 11.19
C TYR A 490 10.07 -15.53 10.23
N GLN A 491 10.77 -14.49 10.68
CA GLN A 491 11.64 -13.68 9.84
C GLN A 491 13.00 -13.46 10.47
N THR A 492 14.06 -13.74 9.70
CA THR A 492 15.45 -13.42 9.99
C THR A 492 16.10 -12.73 8.79
N ASN A 493 17.37 -12.33 8.90
CA ASN A 493 18.11 -11.73 7.78
C ASN A 493 18.28 -12.66 6.56
N TRP A 494 18.13 -13.97 6.74
CA TRP A 494 18.44 -14.96 5.70
C TRP A 494 17.33 -15.98 5.45
N LEU A 495 16.32 -16.03 6.30
CA LEU A 495 15.20 -16.95 6.19
C LEU A 495 13.90 -16.25 6.59
N GLU A 496 12.89 -16.41 5.76
CA GLU A 496 11.51 -16.06 6.05
C GLU A 496 10.62 -17.27 5.83
N VAL A 497 9.71 -17.51 6.77
CA VAL A 497 8.72 -18.60 6.69
C VAL A 497 7.37 -18.03 7.07
N PHE A 498 6.42 -18.08 6.15
CA PHE A 498 5.02 -17.77 6.40
C PHE A 498 4.19 -19.03 6.20
N ALA A 499 3.32 -19.35 7.15
CA ALA A 499 2.36 -20.43 6.99
C ALA A 499 1.02 -20.01 7.56
N GLN A 500 -0.07 -20.40 6.89
CA GLN A 500 -1.43 -20.13 7.31
C GLN A 500 -2.40 -21.23 6.93
N HIS A 501 -3.32 -21.50 7.82
CA HIS A 501 -4.52 -22.32 7.59
C HIS A 501 -5.77 -21.48 7.82
N ARG A 502 -6.72 -21.54 6.89
CA ARG A 502 -7.97 -20.76 6.92
C ARG A 502 -9.13 -21.61 6.42
N LYS A 503 -10.30 -21.50 7.07
CA LYS A 503 -11.53 -22.13 6.62
C LYS A 503 -12.62 -21.08 6.47
N VAL A 504 -13.03 -20.84 5.23
CA VAL A 504 -14.10 -19.91 4.85
C VAL A 504 -15.35 -20.68 4.50
N GLY A 505 -16.44 -20.38 5.15
CA GLY A 505 -17.73 -21.01 4.89
C GLY A 505 -18.32 -20.60 3.53
N PRO A 506 -19.21 -21.42 2.93
CA PRO A 506 -19.80 -21.13 1.62
C PRO A 506 -20.72 -19.90 1.61
N ASN A 507 -21.28 -19.54 2.73
CA ASN A 507 -22.20 -18.40 2.89
C ASN A 507 -21.59 -17.25 3.71
N PHE A 508 -20.27 -17.25 3.92
CA PHE A 508 -19.59 -16.14 4.55
C PHE A 508 -19.56 -14.95 3.60
N ASN A 509 -20.23 -13.87 3.96
CA ASN A 509 -20.44 -12.71 3.09
C ASN A 509 -20.28 -11.38 3.86
N PRO A 510 -19.06 -10.86 4.04
CA PRO A 510 -18.86 -9.53 4.58
C PRO A 510 -19.09 -8.48 3.49
N GLU A 511 -20.33 -7.98 3.38
CA GLU A 511 -20.70 -7.04 2.30
C GLU A 511 -19.95 -5.72 2.35
N VAL A 512 -19.49 -5.31 3.52
CA VAL A 512 -18.63 -4.13 3.71
C VAL A 512 -17.14 -4.52 3.76
N GLY A 513 -16.82 -5.74 3.32
CA GLY A 513 -15.48 -6.28 3.21
C GLY A 513 -15.08 -6.52 1.75
N PHE A 514 -13.90 -7.06 1.57
CA PHE A 514 -13.46 -7.63 0.30
C PHE A 514 -13.02 -9.07 0.54
N LEU A 515 -13.55 -9.98 -0.23
CA LEU A 515 -13.23 -11.39 -0.15
C LEU A 515 -13.05 -11.93 -1.57
N GLU A 516 -11.91 -12.52 -1.84
CA GLU A 516 -11.62 -13.10 -3.14
C GLU A 516 -12.45 -14.36 -3.39
N ARG A 517 -12.53 -15.23 -2.36
CA ARG A 517 -13.27 -16.50 -2.46
C ARG A 517 -13.96 -16.90 -1.18
N THR A 518 -15.07 -17.65 -1.33
CA THR A 518 -15.78 -18.38 -0.26
C THR A 518 -15.63 -19.88 -0.46
N ASP A 519 -16.18 -20.68 0.43
CA ASP A 519 -16.17 -22.16 0.37
C ASP A 519 -14.75 -22.72 0.19
N CYS A 520 -13.83 -22.34 1.08
CA CYS A 520 -12.41 -22.63 0.95
C CYS A 520 -11.81 -23.16 2.25
N ILE A 521 -11.00 -24.21 2.16
CA ILE A 521 -10.00 -24.58 3.17
C ILE A 521 -8.64 -24.17 2.58
N CYS A 522 -8.26 -22.94 2.81
CA CYS A 522 -7.10 -22.30 2.18
C CYS A 522 -5.86 -22.51 3.05
N ASN A 523 -4.82 -23.09 2.46
CA ASN A 523 -3.53 -23.33 3.09
C ASN A 523 -2.44 -22.61 2.29
N TYR A 524 -1.64 -21.81 2.99
CA TYR A 524 -0.51 -21.08 2.44
C TYR A 524 0.78 -21.53 3.11
N LEU A 525 1.82 -21.70 2.33
CA LEU A 525 3.18 -21.86 2.80
C LEU A 525 4.10 -21.08 1.88
N ASP A 526 4.87 -20.19 2.43
CA ASP A 526 5.91 -19.43 1.75
C ASP A 526 7.22 -19.57 2.53
N VAL A 527 8.27 -19.94 1.85
CA VAL A 527 9.60 -20.08 2.43
C VAL A 527 10.58 -19.36 1.53
N THR A 528 11.18 -18.30 2.05
CA THR A 528 12.19 -17.52 1.32
C THR A 528 13.54 -17.60 2.00
N PHE A 529 14.55 -18.03 1.26
CA PHE A 529 15.95 -18.06 1.69
C PHE A 529 16.73 -16.95 0.99
N LYS A 530 17.36 -16.04 1.78
CA LYS A 530 17.97 -14.77 1.33
C LYS A 530 19.48 -14.71 1.62
N PRO A 531 20.33 -15.52 0.96
CA PRO A 531 21.78 -15.47 1.15
C PRO A 531 22.39 -14.21 0.51
N ARG A 532 23.43 -13.68 1.15
CA ARG A 532 24.24 -12.55 0.63
C ARG A 532 25.66 -13.02 0.34
N PRO A 533 25.90 -13.53 -0.88
CA PRO A 533 27.22 -14.01 -1.25
C PRO A 533 28.20 -12.84 -1.40
N LYS A 534 29.49 -13.09 -1.12
CA LYS A 534 30.57 -12.12 -1.37
C LYS A 534 30.94 -12.07 -2.85
N LEU A 535 29.95 -11.94 -3.75
CA LEU A 535 30.14 -11.84 -5.19
C LEU A 535 30.14 -10.37 -5.60
N ARG A 536 31.07 -10.02 -6.50
CA ARG A 536 31.17 -8.64 -6.99
C ARG A 536 29.89 -8.23 -7.73
N GLY A 537 29.26 -7.16 -7.27
CA GLY A 537 28.06 -6.61 -7.90
C GLY A 537 26.75 -7.22 -7.42
N VAL A 538 26.76 -8.39 -6.78
CA VAL A 538 25.55 -9.03 -6.24
C VAL A 538 25.35 -8.60 -4.80
N ARG A 539 24.14 -8.13 -4.47
CA ARG A 539 23.74 -7.76 -3.12
C ARG A 539 23.13 -8.92 -2.38
N GLU A 540 22.15 -9.56 -2.99
CA GLU A 540 21.36 -10.62 -2.38
C GLU A 540 20.83 -11.58 -3.44
N LEU A 541 20.69 -12.82 -3.07
CA LEU A 541 19.95 -13.85 -3.83
C LEU A 541 18.71 -14.20 -2.99
N ASN A 542 17.57 -14.35 -3.63
CA ASN A 542 16.36 -14.84 -2.97
C ASN A 542 15.91 -16.11 -3.66
N PHE A 543 15.68 -17.15 -2.88
CA PHE A 543 15.07 -18.40 -3.31
C PHE A 543 13.75 -18.54 -2.57
N GLU A 544 12.66 -18.42 -3.28
CA GLU A 544 11.31 -18.48 -2.71
C GLU A 544 10.59 -19.73 -3.22
N GLY A 545 9.95 -20.44 -2.32
CA GLY A 545 9.03 -21.53 -2.62
C GLY A 545 7.67 -21.21 -2.02
N PHE A 546 6.67 -21.03 -2.87
CA PHE A 546 5.29 -20.74 -2.47
C PHE A 546 4.37 -21.91 -2.83
N ILE A 547 3.48 -22.25 -1.89
CA ILE A 547 2.44 -23.27 -2.06
C ILE A 547 1.13 -22.70 -1.58
N PHE A 548 0.15 -22.70 -2.46
CA PHE A 548 -1.24 -22.45 -2.11
C PHE A 548 -2.07 -23.68 -2.45
N HIS A 549 -2.85 -24.17 -1.48
CA HIS A 549 -3.72 -25.35 -1.63
C HIS A 549 -5.09 -25.04 -1.04
N ALA A 550 -6.11 -25.04 -1.90
CA ALA A 550 -7.45 -24.58 -1.58
C ALA A 550 -8.53 -25.54 -2.08
N PRO A 551 -8.83 -26.63 -1.34
CA PRO A 551 -10.07 -27.38 -1.52
C PRO A 551 -11.29 -26.59 -0.99
N ASP A 552 -12.49 -26.95 -1.46
CA ASP A 552 -13.74 -26.49 -0.88
C ASP A 552 -13.99 -27.12 0.52
N THR A 553 -15.03 -26.70 1.22
CA THR A 553 -15.38 -27.24 2.55
C THR A 553 -15.79 -28.72 2.52
N ARG A 554 -16.01 -29.31 1.33
CA ARG A 554 -16.26 -30.74 1.09
C ARG A 554 -14.99 -31.49 0.71
N HIS A 555 -13.82 -30.83 0.80
CA HIS A 555 -12.50 -31.36 0.44
C HIS A 555 -12.29 -31.66 -1.05
N VAL A 556 -13.06 -31.02 -1.94
CA VAL A 556 -12.83 -31.08 -3.39
C VAL A 556 -11.87 -29.97 -3.78
N LEU A 557 -10.72 -30.33 -4.39
CA LEU A 557 -9.70 -29.36 -4.79
C LEU A 557 -10.28 -28.37 -5.80
N GLN A 558 -10.19 -27.07 -5.48
CA GLN A 558 -10.61 -25.95 -6.33
C GLN A 558 -9.40 -25.26 -6.96
N THR A 559 -8.37 -25.00 -6.15
CA THR A 559 -7.16 -24.30 -6.62
C THR A 559 -5.92 -24.91 -5.95
N GLN A 560 -4.89 -25.09 -6.72
CA GLN A 560 -3.54 -25.40 -6.23
C GLN A 560 -2.53 -24.61 -7.03
N GLU A 561 -1.56 -24.01 -6.36
CA GLU A 561 -0.51 -23.21 -6.96
C GLU A 561 0.83 -23.54 -6.28
N TRP A 562 1.85 -23.77 -7.09
CA TRP A 562 3.22 -23.99 -6.65
C TRP A 562 4.08 -23.04 -7.47
N GLN A 563 4.80 -22.17 -6.80
CA GLN A 563 5.72 -21.22 -7.44
C GLN A 563 7.12 -21.41 -6.87
N ASN A 564 8.11 -21.26 -7.71
CA ASN A 564 9.51 -21.25 -7.32
C ASN A 564 10.19 -20.06 -7.97
N THR A 565 10.43 -19.03 -7.17
CA THR A 565 11.03 -17.78 -7.63
C THR A 565 12.52 -17.73 -7.28
N PHE A 566 13.32 -17.32 -8.22
CA PHE A 566 14.72 -16.99 -8.02
C PHE A 566 14.96 -15.53 -8.36
N ARG A 567 15.36 -14.74 -7.36
CA ARG A 567 15.64 -13.32 -7.54
C ARG A 567 17.10 -13.01 -7.25
N ILE A 568 17.69 -12.18 -8.11
CA ILE A 568 19.02 -11.61 -7.92
C ILE A 568 18.88 -10.11 -7.75
N GLU A 569 19.38 -9.59 -6.65
CA GLU A 569 19.52 -8.14 -6.43
C GLU A 569 20.97 -7.72 -6.60
N PHE A 570 21.20 -6.68 -7.40
CA PHE A 570 22.52 -6.13 -7.63
C PHE A 570 22.77 -4.88 -6.77
N ASN A 571 24.05 -4.60 -6.48
CA ASN A 571 24.45 -3.43 -5.69
C ASN A 571 24.04 -2.09 -6.31
N ASN A 572 23.87 -2.03 -7.63
CA ASN A 572 23.41 -0.85 -8.36
C ASN A 572 21.89 -0.66 -8.32
N GLY A 573 21.14 -1.54 -7.62
CA GLY A 573 19.69 -1.49 -7.52
C GLY A 573 18.92 -2.06 -8.72
N SER A 574 19.62 -2.68 -9.71
CA SER A 574 18.94 -3.52 -10.70
C SER A 574 18.60 -4.88 -10.10
N TYR A 575 17.65 -5.57 -10.70
CA TYR A 575 17.27 -6.91 -10.26
C TYR A 575 16.78 -7.76 -11.43
N SER A 576 16.91 -9.08 -11.29
CA SER A 576 16.19 -10.09 -12.06
C SER A 576 15.35 -10.92 -11.09
N ASP A 577 14.15 -11.27 -11.50
CA ASP A 577 13.17 -11.97 -10.67
C ASP A 577 12.45 -12.98 -11.57
N ASP A 578 12.79 -14.26 -11.41
CA ASP A 578 12.46 -15.28 -12.40
C ASP A 578 11.72 -16.44 -11.71
N ASP A 579 10.45 -16.69 -12.12
CA ASP A 579 9.74 -17.90 -11.73
C ASP A 579 10.18 -19.04 -12.65
N ILE A 580 10.93 -19.97 -12.11
CA ILE A 580 11.52 -21.08 -12.89
C ILE A 580 10.42 -21.97 -13.46
N VAL A 581 9.46 -22.33 -12.64
CA VAL A 581 8.24 -23.07 -13.02
C VAL A 581 7.15 -22.79 -12.01
N ASP A 582 6.03 -22.28 -12.50
CA ASP A 582 4.79 -22.19 -11.75
C ASP A 582 3.84 -23.30 -12.22
N VAL A 583 3.29 -24.06 -11.30
CA VAL A 583 2.33 -25.13 -11.57
C VAL A 583 1.00 -24.78 -10.95
N PHE A 584 -0.04 -24.79 -11.78
CA PHE A 584 -1.39 -24.44 -11.38
C PHE A 584 -2.36 -25.60 -11.60
N THR A 585 -3.29 -25.73 -10.68
CA THR A 585 -4.52 -26.50 -10.85
C THR A 585 -5.70 -25.60 -10.50
N GLN A 586 -6.68 -25.50 -11.39
CA GLN A 586 -7.90 -24.72 -11.15
C GLN A 586 -9.12 -25.52 -11.62
N ARG A 587 -10.11 -25.62 -10.74
CA ARG A 587 -11.42 -26.16 -11.06
C ARG A 587 -12.39 -24.98 -11.27
N LEU A 588 -12.97 -24.89 -12.46
CA LEU A 588 -14.07 -23.98 -12.75
C LEU A 588 -15.40 -24.68 -12.48
N ILE A 589 -16.18 -24.18 -11.55
CA ILE A 589 -17.54 -24.69 -11.23
C ILE A 589 -18.63 -23.95 -12.01
N THR A 590 -18.30 -22.79 -12.56
CA THR A 590 -19.10 -21.99 -13.49
C THR A 590 -18.25 -21.61 -14.68
N PRO A 591 -18.82 -21.37 -15.89
CA PRO A 591 -18.06 -20.87 -17.01
C PRO A 591 -17.37 -19.53 -16.68
N PHE A 592 -16.08 -19.41 -16.96
CA PHE A 592 -15.31 -18.20 -16.69
C PHE A 592 -15.22 -17.33 -17.95
N ASN A 593 -15.80 -16.13 -17.90
CA ASN A 593 -15.69 -15.14 -18.97
C ASN A 593 -14.29 -14.51 -18.95
N ILE A 594 -13.43 -14.94 -19.88
CA ILE A 594 -12.06 -14.44 -19.98
C ILE A 594 -11.95 -13.19 -20.86
N TYR A 595 -12.82 -13.07 -21.87
CA TYR A 595 -12.76 -11.96 -22.82
C TYR A 595 -14.08 -11.79 -23.57
N LYS A 596 -14.72 -10.61 -23.50
CA LYS A 596 -15.98 -10.33 -24.19
C LYS A 596 -17.01 -11.47 -23.98
N ASN A 597 -17.33 -12.19 -25.03
CA ASN A 597 -18.24 -13.34 -25.01
C ASN A 597 -17.52 -14.69 -25.10
N VAL A 598 -16.23 -14.73 -24.75
CA VAL A 598 -15.41 -15.95 -24.76
C VAL A 598 -15.32 -16.49 -23.34
N PHE A 599 -15.87 -17.67 -23.13
CA PHE A 599 -15.90 -18.34 -21.83
C PHE A 599 -15.08 -19.61 -21.86
N LEU A 600 -14.31 -19.84 -20.80
CA LEU A 600 -13.71 -21.13 -20.48
C LEU A 600 -14.81 -22.02 -19.87
N PRO A 601 -15.03 -23.24 -20.37
CA PRO A 601 -16.05 -24.16 -19.85
C PRO A 601 -15.78 -24.61 -18.41
N VAL A 602 -16.81 -25.12 -17.76
CA VAL A 602 -16.67 -25.84 -16.49
C VAL A 602 -15.71 -27.02 -16.65
N GLY A 603 -14.79 -27.23 -15.73
CA GLY A 603 -13.81 -28.29 -15.81
C GLY A 603 -12.66 -28.14 -14.83
N GLU A 604 -11.78 -29.10 -14.80
CA GLU A 604 -10.53 -29.05 -14.08
C GLU A 604 -9.38 -28.84 -15.06
N TYR A 605 -8.54 -27.86 -14.77
CA TYR A 605 -7.45 -27.41 -15.63
C TYR A 605 -6.13 -27.47 -14.90
N HIS A 606 -5.09 -27.88 -15.62
CA HIS A 606 -3.72 -27.94 -15.13
C HIS A 606 -2.81 -27.24 -16.13
N TRP A 607 -1.96 -26.35 -15.64
CA TRP A 607 -1.03 -25.65 -16.53
C TRP A 607 0.28 -25.29 -15.82
N THR A 608 1.28 -24.97 -16.61
CA THR A 608 2.58 -24.50 -16.16
C THR A 608 2.97 -23.22 -16.86
N ARG A 609 3.60 -22.32 -16.14
CA ARG A 609 4.13 -21.07 -16.68
C ARG A 609 5.56 -20.83 -16.20
N HIS A 610 6.24 -19.99 -16.94
CA HIS A 610 7.56 -19.46 -16.63
C HIS A 610 7.46 -17.94 -16.64
N GLN A 611 8.21 -17.27 -15.77
CA GLN A 611 8.23 -15.82 -15.70
C GLN A 611 9.66 -15.31 -15.67
N LEU A 612 9.92 -14.25 -16.40
CA LEU A 612 11.17 -13.50 -16.38
C LEU A 612 10.86 -12.05 -16.09
N THR A 613 11.56 -11.47 -15.14
CA THR A 613 11.44 -10.05 -14.81
C THR A 613 12.82 -9.42 -14.72
N TYR A 614 12.98 -8.26 -15.30
CA TYR A 614 14.18 -7.45 -15.16
C TYR A 614 13.81 -6.02 -14.82
N GLY A 615 14.52 -5.43 -13.84
CA GLY A 615 14.42 -4.01 -13.50
C GLY A 615 15.78 -3.33 -13.56
N SER A 616 15.86 -2.21 -14.29
CA SER A 616 17.07 -1.41 -14.39
C SER A 616 17.37 -0.65 -13.09
N PRO A 617 18.61 -0.13 -12.90
CA PRO A 617 18.92 0.72 -11.75
C PRO A 617 17.98 1.92 -11.66
N GLN A 618 17.58 2.25 -10.43
CA GLN A 618 16.57 3.29 -10.16
C GLN A 618 17.17 4.69 -9.93
N ASP A 619 18.49 4.83 -9.94
CA ASP A 619 19.23 6.10 -9.86
C ASP A 619 19.38 6.81 -11.22
N ARG A 620 18.83 6.24 -12.30
CA ARG A 620 18.96 6.73 -13.66
C ARG A 620 17.79 7.62 -14.06
N ARG A 621 18.05 8.53 -15.02
CA ARG A 621 16.98 9.34 -15.64
C ARG A 621 15.96 8.49 -16.41
N LEU A 622 16.43 7.41 -17.06
CA LEU A 622 15.60 6.41 -17.70
C LEU A 622 15.66 5.13 -16.89
N MET A 623 14.52 4.72 -16.38
CA MET A 623 14.31 3.45 -15.71
C MET A 623 13.38 2.60 -16.55
N VAL A 624 13.74 1.34 -16.74
CA VAL A 624 12.95 0.38 -17.54
C VAL A 624 12.78 -0.89 -16.72
N SER A 625 11.57 -1.44 -16.74
CA SER A 625 11.33 -2.81 -16.31
C SER A 625 10.65 -3.59 -17.42
N PHE A 626 11.07 -4.81 -17.56
CA PHE A 626 10.55 -5.79 -18.50
C PHE A 626 10.02 -6.97 -17.70
N PHE A 627 8.88 -7.51 -18.11
CA PHE A 627 8.26 -8.70 -17.56
C PHE A 627 7.75 -9.53 -18.72
N GLU A 628 8.01 -10.82 -18.69
CA GLU A 628 7.47 -11.78 -19.63
C GLU A 628 7.01 -13.02 -18.87
N ARG A 629 5.80 -13.49 -19.17
CA ARG A 629 5.27 -14.74 -18.64
C ARG A 629 4.69 -15.56 -19.79
N PHE A 630 5.11 -16.80 -19.91
CA PHE A 630 4.72 -17.66 -21.00
C PHE A 630 4.50 -19.09 -20.52
N GLY A 631 3.73 -19.85 -21.27
CA GLY A 631 3.44 -21.25 -20.98
C GLY A 631 2.03 -21.66 -21.31
N THR A 632 1.60 -22.75 -20.71
CA THR A 632 0.21 -23.20 -20.83
C THR A 632 -0.71 -22.37 -19.92
N TYR A 633 -2.01 -22.31 -20.24
CA TYR A 633 -2.98 -21.54 -19.49
C TYR A 633 -4.37 -22.11 -19.71
N TYR A 634 -4.99 -22.60 -18.67
CA TYR A 634 -6.22 -23.40 -18.72
C TYR A 634 -6.12 -24.52 -19.78
N ASN A 635 -6.88 -24.44 -20.86
CA ASN A 635 -6.88 -25.42 -21.95
C ASN A 635 -6.04 -25.02 -23.17
N GLY A 636 -5.17 -24.01 -23.03
CA GLY A 636 -4.38 -23.49 -24.13
C GLY A 636 -3.06 -22.85 -23.69
N HIS A 637 -2.72 -21.72 -24.28
CA HIS A 637 -1.49 -20.97 -24.01
C HIS A 637 -1.79 -19.49 -23.78
N LEU A 638 -1.00 -18.86 -22.92
CA LEU A 638 -0.95 -17.43 -22.70
C LEU A 638 0.50 -16.96 -22.72
N ASN A 639 0.78 -15.97 -23.56
CA ASN A 639 2.00 -15.19 -23.50
C ASN A 639 1.65 -13.78 -23.06
N GLU A 640 2.24 -13.33 -21.97
CA GLU A 640 2.08 -12.01 -21.39
C GLU A 640 3.41 -11.29 -21.40
N ALA A 641 3.47 -10.09 -21.96
CA ALA A 641 4.65 -9.23 -21.88
C ALA A 641 4.25 -7.86 -21.35
N ARG A 642 5.04 -7.29 -20.45
CA ARG A 642 4.86 -5.93 -19.93
C ARG A 642 6.16 -5.15 -20.03
N VAL A 643 6.06 -3.92 -20.48
CA VAL A 643 7.16 -2.96 -20.46
C VAL A 643 6.69 -1.74 -19.67
N ARG A 644 7.52 -1.29 -18.73
CA ARG A 644 7.34 -0.02 -18.05
C ARG A 644 8.60 0.81 -18.22
N ALA A 645 8.43 2.08 -18.52
CA ALA A 645 9.53 3.02 -18.61
C ALA A 645 9.16 4.31 -17.89
N THR A 646 10.05 4.80 -17.04
CA THR A 646 9.95 6.12 -16.43
C THR A 646 11.15 6.95 -16.90
N TYR A 647 10.87 8.08 -17.56
CA TYR A 647 11.90 9.03 -17.97
C TYR A 647 11.74 10.36 -17.25
N ARG A 648 12.77 10.75 -16.51
CA ARG A 648 12.85 12.04 -15.81
C ARG A 648 13.74 12.98 -16.58
N ALA A 649 13.13 13.90 -17.32
CA ALA A 649 13.86 14.88 -18.09
C ALA A 649 14.63 15.84 -17.15
N ASN A 650 13.95 16.27 -16.08
CA ASN A 650 14.50 17.09 -14.99
C ASN A 650 13.59 16.97 -13.75
N GLU A 651 13.83 17.79 -12.73
CA GLU A 651 13.03 17.81 -11.49
C GLU A 651 11.55 18.22 -11.69
N ARG A 652 11.24 18.84 -12.83
CA ARG A 652 9.88 19.33 -13.14
C ARG A 652 9.09 18.44 -14.07
N LEU A 653 9.77 17.68 -14.95
CA LEU A 653 9.12 16.96 -16.04
C LEU A 653 9.48 15.48 -16.00
N SER A 654 8.46 14.64 -15.86
CA SER A 654 8.58 13.19 -15.94
C SER A 654 7.51 12.57 -16.84
N PHE A 655 7.88 11.46 -17.47
CA PHE A 655 7.03 10.64 -18.31
C PHE A 655 7.03 9.22 -17.77
N ASN A 656 5.85 8.63 -17.65
CA ASN A 656 5.67 7.21 -17.33
C ASN A 656 4.95 6.55 -18.49
N PHE A 657 5.52 5.49 -18.98
CA PHE A 657 4.94 4.65 -20.01
C PHE A 657 4.77 3.24 -19.44
N ALA A 658 3.63 2.63 -19.68
CA ALA A 658 3.41 1.23 -19.38
C ALA A 658 2.58 0.60 -20.49
N GLU A 659 2.98 -0.58 -20.92
CA GLU A 659 2.24 -1.34 -21.92
C GLU A 659 2.28 -2.82 -21.54
N GLN A 660 1.16 -3.51 -21.74
CA GLN A 660 0.98 -4.93 -21.46
C GLN A 660 0.29 -5.57 -22.64
N TRP A 661 0.90 -6.62 -23.18
CA TRP A 661 0.36 -7.49 -24.23
C TRP A 661 0.00 -8.84 -23.66
N ASN A 662 -1.19 -9.35 -23.96
CA ASN A 662 -1.63 -10.68 -23.62
C ASN A 662 -2.05 -11.37 -24.89
N ARG A 663 -1.37 -12.44 -25.30
CA ARG A 663 -1.71 -13.27 -26.44
C ARG A 663 -2.27 -14.60 -25.97
N PHE A 664 -3.53 -14.83 -26.28
CA PHE A 664 -4.25 -16.06 -25.94
C PHE A 664 -4.37 -16.97 -27.17
N ARG A 665 -4.11 -18.24 -26.97
CA ARG A 665 -4.43 -19.33 -27.89
C ARG A 665 -5.06 -20.43 -27.06
N LEU A 666 -6.38 -20.36 -26.89
CA LEU A 666 -7.14 -21.29 -26.06
C LEU A 666 -7.60 -22.50 -26.88
N GLY A 667 -7.95 -23.57 -26.21
CA GLY A 667 -8.61 -24.72 -26.80
C GLY A 667 -10.10 -24.46 -27.05
N ILE A 668 -10.95 -25.35 -26.60
CA ILE A 668 -12.41 -25.20 -26.73
C ILE A 668 -12.89 -24.09 -25.79
N VAL A 669 -13.60 -23.11 -26.37
CA VAL A 669 -14.25 -22.01 -25.65
C VAL A 669 -15.74 -21.97 -26.00
N THR A 670 -16.53 -21.35 -25.13
CA THR A 670 -17.98 -21.26 -25.30
C THR A 670 -18.46 -19.81 -25.29
N GLY A 671 -19.63 -19.55 -25.88
CA GLY A 671 -20.34 -18.30 -25.72
C GLY A 671 -21.17 -18.24 -24.43
N PRO A 672 -21.88 -17.11 -24.16
CA PRO A 672 -22.68 -16.93 -22.96
C PRO A 672 -23.74 -18.00 -22.70
N ALA A 673 -24.32 -18.56 -23.78
CA ALA A 673 -25.32 -19.63 -23.72
C ALA A 673 -24.69 -21.04 -23.69
N GLY A 674 -23.38 -21.18 -23.54
CA GLY A 674 -22.67 -22.46 -23.53
C GLY A 674 -22.44 -23.10 -24.91
N ALA A 675 -22.79 -22.46 -25.98
CA ALA A 675 -22.52 -22.93 -27.35
C ALA A 675 -21.00 -22.85 -27.63
N VAL A 676 -20.43 -23.92 -28.17
CA VAL A 676 -19.04 -23.94 -28.60
C VAL A 676 -18.78 -22.92 -29.68
N LEU A 677 -17.81 -22.05 -29.48
CA LEU A 677 -17.42 -21.03 -30.45
C LEU A 677 -16.42 -21.59 -31.47
N PRO A 678 -16.39 -21.05 -32.71
CA PRO A 678 -15.39 -21.46 -33.71
C PRO A 678 -13.94 -21.18 -33.22
N GLY A 679 -12.97 -21.94 -33.70
CA GLY A 679 -11.57 -21.86 -33.25
C GLY A 679 -10.92 -20.49 -33.41
N THR A 680 -11.42 -19.63 -34.30
CA THR A 680 -10.97 -18.23 -34.42
C THR A 680 -11.30 -17.39 -33.19
N ALA A 681 -12.34 -17.73 -32.43
CA ALA A 681 -12.70 -17.03 -31.19
C ALA A 681 -11.75 -17.32 -30.04
N SER A 682 -10.99 -18.41 -30.12
CA SER A 682 -10.03 -18.82 -29.10
C SER A 682 -8.62 -18.23 -29.28
N ASP A 683 -8.36 -17.53 -30.39
CA ASP A 683 -7.08 -16.88 -30.69
C ASP A 683 -7.26 -15.36 -30.77
N PHE A 684 -6.87 -14.67 -29.71
CA PHE A 684 -7.03 -13.21 -29.59
C PHE A 684 -5.89 -12.58 -28.79
N SER A 685 -5.75 -11.28 -28.92
CA SER A 685 -4.80 -10.48 -28.14
C SER A 685 -5.51 -9.35 -27.41
N VAL A 686 -5.02 -9.03 -26.24
CA VAL A 686 -5.49 -7.91 -25.43
C VAL A 686 -4.28 -7.04 -25.07
N VAL A 687 -4.38 -5.76 -25.37
CA VAL A 687 -3.33 -4.77 -25.12
C VAL A 687 -3.85 -3.68 -24.21
N PHE A 688 -3.10 -3.35 -23.18
CA PHE A 688 -3.31 -2.21 -22.29
C PHE A 688 -2.11 -1.29 -22.40
N GLY A 689 -2.37 -0.03 -22.68
CA GLY A 689 -1.34 0.99 -22.73
C GLY A 689 -1.67 2.16 -21.80
N SER A 690 -0.68 2.75 -21.17
CA SER A 690 -0.81 4.00 -20.46
C SER A 690 0.39 4.91 -20.70
N PHE A 691 0.12 6.19 -20.85
CA PHE A 691 1.13 7.23 -20.92
C PHE A 691 0.76 8.36 -19.96
N GLN A 692 1.62 8.62 -19.01
CA GLN A 692 1.44 9.68 -18.03
C GLN A 692 2.54 10.72 -18.16
N THR A 693 2.16 11.98 -18.21
CA THR A 693 3.07 13.13 -18.12
C THR A 693 2.80 13.89 -16.84
N ASN A 694 3.85 14.19 -16.08
CA ASN A 694 3.77 15.04 -14.91
C ASN A 694 4.68 16.24 -15.10
N TYR A 695 4.12 17.44 -14.97
CA TYR A 695 4.85 18.69 -15.01
C TYR A 695 4.60 19.49 -13.73
N SER A 696 5.66 19.74 -12.97
CA SER A 696 5.64 20.51 -11.73
C SER A 696 6.14 21.93 -12.00
N PHE A 697 5.26 22.91 -12.05
CA PHE A 697 5.64 24.33 -12.11
C PHE A 697 6.40 24.73 -10.83
N SER A 698 5.93 24.17 -9.69
CA SER A 698 6.55 24.30 -8.37
C SER A 698 6.11 23.12 -7.50
N ARG A 699 6.56 23.06 -6.25
CA ARG A 699 6.06 22.10 -5.24
C ARG A 699 4.54 22.21 -4.99
N PHE A 700 3.96 23.36 -5.32
CA PHE A 700 2.57 23.69 -5.05
C PHE A 700 1.65 23.69 -6.26
N LEU A 701 2.20 23.70 -7.47
CA LEU A 701 1.42 23.74 -8.72
C LEU A 701 1.92 22.64 -9.67
N THR A 702 1.06 21.68 -9.92
CA THR A 702 1.37 20.48 -10.72
C THR A 702 0.30 20.21 -11.78
N LEU A 703 0.72 19.78 -12.95
CA LEU A 703 -0.13 19.30 -14.03
C LEU A 703 0.18 17.84 -14.28
N SER A 704 -0.81 16.97 -14.17
CA SER A 704 -0.71 15.56 -14.51
C SER A 704 -1.66 15.22 -15.65
N THR A 705 -1.16 14.48 -16.63
CA THR A 705 -2.00 13.92 -17.71
C THR A 705 -1.81 12.42 -17.72
N LEU A 706 -2.90 11.68 -17.81
CA LEU A 706 -2.90 10.23 -17.97
C LEU A 706 -3.77 9.87 -19.17
N VAL A 707 -3.16 9.22 -20.16
CA VAL A 707 -3.87 8.64 -21.29
C VAL A 707 -3.79 7.12 -21.15
N GLN A 708 -4.91 6.44 -21.24
CA GLN A 708 -4.97 4.98 -21.18
C GLN A 708 -5.67 4.46 -22.43
N MET A 709 -5.23 3.30 -22.92
CA MET A 709 -5.81 2.61 -24.07
C MET A 709 -6.02 1.13 -23.73
N ASP A 710 -7.16 0.60 -24.12
CA ASP A 710 -7.57 -0.77 -23.83
C ASP A 710 -8.25 -1.38 -25.06
N THR A 711 -7.65 -2.44 -25.60
CA THR A 711 -8.25 -3.17 -26.72
C THR A 711 -9.25 -4.23 -26.27
N ALA A 712 -9.29 -4.58 -24.98
CA ALA A 712 -10.26 -5.53 -24.43
C ALA A 712 -11.69 -4.98 -24.57
N ASN A 713 -11.85 -3.67 -24.43
CA ASN A 713 -13.13 -2.98 -24.40
C ASN A 713 -13.37 -2.16 -25.69
N ASN A 714 -13.21 -2.79 -26.86
CA ASN A 714 -13.44 -2.17 -28.17
C ASN A 714 -12.56 -0.94 -28.47
N GLN A 715 -11.28 -1.00 -28.08
CA GLN A 715 -10.30 0.09 -28.26
C GLN A 715 -10.68 1.36 -27.46
N ALA A 716 -11.20 1.16 -26.26
CA ALA A 716 -11.49 2.26 -25.37
C ALA A 716 -10.23 3.08 -25.07
N ALA A 717 -10.30 4.36 -25.32
CA ALA A 717 -9.29 5.31 -24.89
C ALA A 717 -9.87 6.26 -23.84
N SER A 718 -9.09 6.55 -22.83
CA SER A 718 -9.45 7.54 -21.81
C SER A 718 -8.30 8.52 -21.58
N ALA A 719 -8.64 9.76 -21.26
CA ALA A 719 -7.69 10.78 -20.89
C ALA A 719 -8.16 11.47 -19.60
N ASN A 720 -7.23 11.66 -18.67
CA ASN A 720 -7.46 12.45 -17.47
C ASN A 720 -6.38 13.53 -17.41
N ILE A 721 -6.77 14.77 -17.33
CA ILE A 721 -5.90 15.94 -17.21
C ILE A 721 -6.27 16.63 -15.90
N ARG A 722 -5.29 16.77 -15.02
CA ARG A 722 -5.51 17.35 -13.69
C ARG A 722 -4.45 18.39 -13.39
N LEU A 723 -4.88 19.63 -13.14
CA LEU A 723 -4.09 20.69 -12.54
C LEU A 723 -4.44 20.77 -11.06
N ARG A 724 -3.43 20.65 -10.19
CA ARG A 724 -3.54 20.85 -8.74
C ARG A 724 -2.73 22.05 -8.33
N TRP A 725 -3.35 22.98 -7.66
CA TRP A 725 -2.70 24.11 -7.01
C TRP A 725 -2.97 24.09 -5.51
N ASN A 726 -1.95 23.69 -4.74
CA ASN A 726 -1.94 23.78 -3.30
C ASN A 726 -1.56 25.21 -2.90
N TYR A 727 -2.53 26.12 -2.78
CA TYR A 727 -2.29 27.55 -2.53
C TYR A 727 -2.04 27.85 -1.06
N ARG A 728 -2.37 26.92 -0.14
CA ARG A 728 -2.04 26.91 1.30
C ARG A 728 -1.94 25.47 1.77
N PRO A 729 -1.24 25.19 2.89
CA PRO A 729 -1.27 23.86 3.49
C PRO A 729 -2.71 23.35 3.65
N ASP A 730 -2.97 22.13 3.18
CA ASP A 730 -4.26 21.44 3.21
C ASP A 730 -5.42 22.18 2.50
N SER A 731 -5.10 23.07 1.52
CA SER A 731 -6.07 23.84 0.74
C SER A 731 -5.68 23.81 -0.73
N ASP A 732 -6.56 23.26 -1.55
CA ASP A 732 -6.27 22.97 -2.95
C ASP A 732 -7.32 23.54 -3.91
N LEU A 733 -6.87 23.91 -5.09
CA LEU A 733 -7.69 24.13 -6.28
C LEU A 733 -7.36 23.03 -7.28
N TYR A 734 -8.35 22.27 -7.67
CA TYR A 734 -8.24 21.30 -8.76
C TYR A 734 -9.00 21.77 -9.98
N VAL A 735 -8.39 21.62 -11.16
CA VAL A 735 -9.07 21.71 -12.45
C VAL A 735 -8.89 20.37 -13.13
N ILE A 736 -9.99 19.67 -13.38
CA ILE A 736 -9.99 18.27 -13.81
C ILE A 736 -10.79 18.17 -15.10
N TYR A 737 -10.19 17.55 -16.11
CA TYR A 737 -10.87 17.15 -17.33
C TYR A 737 -10.68 15.66 -17.55
N THR A 738 -11.77 14.94 -17.65
CA THR A 738 -11.77 13.50 -17.94
C THR A 738 -12.57 13.28 -19.22
N ALA A 739 -11.96 12.60 -20.18
CA ALA A 739 -12.63 12.12 -21.40
C ALA A 739 -12.41 10.61 -21.47
N GLY A 740 -13.46 9.84 -21.72
CA GLY A 740 -13.30 8.40 -21.84
C GLY A 740 -14.56 7.66 -22.13
N GLN A 741 -14.38 6.42 -22.51
CA GLN A 741 -15.46 5.48 -22.74
C GLN A 741 -15.80 4.80 -21.40
N ARG A 742 -17.05 4.96 -20.96
CA ARG A 742 -17.59 4.23 -19.80
C ARG A 742 -18.47 3.07 -20.25
N PHE A 743 -18.52 2.04 -19.44
CA PHE A 743 -19.38 0.87 -19.61
C PHE A 743 -20.49 0.95 -18.58
N ALA A 744 -21.72 0.83 -19.01
CA ALA A 744 -22.90 0.90 -18.13
C ALA A 744 -23.07 -0.34 -17.24
N SER A 745 -22.38 -1.44 -17.50
CA SER A 745 -22.44 -2.65 -16.67
C SER A 745 -21.32 -3.62 -16.99
N LEU A 746 -20.67 -4.17 -15.97
CA LEU A 746 -19.73 -5.29 -16.10
C LEU A 746 -20.42 -6.65 -16.24
N VAL A 747 -21.75 -6.71 -16.09
CA VAL A 747 -22.55 -7.94 -16.08
C VAL A 747 -23.28 -8.17 -17.40
N ALA A 748 -23.53 -7.13 -18.19
CA ALA A 748 -24.20 -7.28 -19.48
C ALA A 748 -23.25 -7.80 -20.57
N ALA A 749 -23.70 -8.78 -21.34
CA ALA A 749 -22.92 -9.37 -22.42
C ALA A 749 -22.52 -8.37 -23.52
N ASN A 750 -23.25 -7.26 -23.66
CA ASN A 750 -22.93 -6.09 -24.49
C ASN A 750 -23.34 -4.83 -23.69
N PRO A 751 -22.51 -4.35 -22.73
CA PRO A 751 -22.85 -3.13 -22.04
C PRO A 751 -22.89 -1.96 -23.03
N PRO A 752 -23.87 -1.05 -22.92
CA PRO A 752 -23.91 0.13 -23.75
C PRO A 752 -22.64 0.95 -23.51
N GLN A 753 -21.96 1.27 -24.59
CA GLN A 753 -20.76 2.09 -24.55
C GLN A 753 -21.19 3.55 -24.73
N PHE A 754 -20.74 4.42 -23.84
CA PHE A 754 -20.93 5.84 -23.98
C PHE A 754 -19.63 6.60 -23.69
N TYR A 755 -19.43 7.68 -24.44
CA TYR A 755 -18.36 8.62 -24.16
C TYR A 755 -18.84 9.63 -23.13
N GLU A 756 -18.09 9.79 -22.05
CA GLU A 756 -18.30 10.87 -21.09
C GLU A 756 -17.15 11.87 -21.21
N ASN A 757 -17.49 13.15 -21.33
CA ASN A 757 -16.57 14.24 -21.13
C ASN A 757 -16.99 14.98 -19.86
N ARG A 758 -16.16 14.95 -18.85
CA ARG A 758 -16.40 15.62 -17.56
C ARG A 758 -15.37 16.70 -17.36
N PHE A 759 -15.82 17.91 -17.09
CA PHE A 759 -15.00 19.02 -16.62
C PHE A 759 -15.43 19.39 -15.22
N ALA A 760 -14.50 19.54 -14.29
CA ALA A 760 -14.78 19.91 -12.92
C ALA A 760 -13.71 20.84 -12.37
N ILE A 761 -14.13 21.83 -11.60
CA ILE A 761 -13.27 22.66 -10.77
C ILE A 761 -13.68 22.41 -9.33
N LYS A 762 -12.75 21.90 -8.50
CA LYS A 762 -12.95 21.68 -7.07
C LYS A 762 -12.05 22.62 -6.29
N PHE A 763 -12.64 23.32 -5.35
CA PHE A 763 -11.93 24.22 -4.45
C PHE A 763 -12.12 23.73 -3.01
N THR A 764 -11.02 23.57 -2.29
CA THR A 764 -11.01 23.22 -0.86
C THR A 764 -10.31 24.31 -0.07
N TYR A 765 -10.81 24.61 1.12
CA TYR A 765 -10.22 25.61 2.00
C TYR A 765 -10.13 25.06 3.43
N SER A 766 -8.93 24.92 3.96
CA SER A 766 -8.72 24.49 5.34
C SER A 766 -8.55 25.70 6.26
N ARG A 767 -9.37 25.78 7.28
CA ARG A 767 -9.27 26.79 8.34
C ARG A 767 -8.93 26.13 9.66
N ARG A 768 -7.94 26.69 10.30
CA ARG A 768 -7.52 26.37 11.67
C ARG A 768 -7.74 27.63 12.50
N PRO A 769 -8.69 27.67 13.43
CA PRO A 769 -8.91 28.79 14.32
C PRO A 769 -7.81 28.93 15.39
#